data_63547a62fed3b03f054cb3261d210a21
#
_entry.id   63547a62fed3b03f054cb3261d210a21
#
_cell.length_a   1.000
_cell.length_b   1.000
_cell.length_c   1.000
_cell.angle_alpha   90.00
_cell.angle_beta   90.00
_cell.angle_gamma   90.00
#
_symmetry.space_group_name_H-M   'P 1'
#
loop_
_entity.id
_entity.type
_entity.pdbx_description
1 polymer ?
#
loop_
_entity_poly.entity_id
_entity_poly.type
_entity_poly.pdbx_seq_one_letter_code
_entity_poly.pdbx_strand_id
1 'polypeptide(L)'
;MTKRIILALGAFLLATAALLAQNPTGGVKGTVVDRGSRKAVENARLTLLEGATELVTVDTDADGNFMIPDLADGMYTLVIDAPDFLETQVQVTVNDGYVKNMFNLSLTPMQKVTEVDAESFTEFDMEDSGYNDNPTILFGSNDVFNNIAGYNFSSVRFRARGYASETQDVYLAGVKLNDAITGYGPFSLWSGLNEAMRSKETVNGAEVSDYGFGGYNGVTNIFGNAANVRKGLRGSVMTNSALYRLRLMASYATGVMDNGWAFAANVSARLGGNDWIDGVYYRSFAYYLAADKVFNREHKLSFAFFGTPGQRGAQNASTQEVYDLMGDNMYNSNWGYQNGKVRNARVRKTHEPIAFLKYDYTPSDDFNASATVLYRFGSNGYTALDWYDAQDPRPDYYRNLPSYFYDANTDMNRNNPLKWGWSNEIWTHADEYPELTHIDWDRIYNMNRQQNGRAKYIQEERHVDQQDFNFAGSFLWRPMDNAVVRGGLTARINRTEYYKEVADLLGGEYFLDTDNFAERDFAATPYKVQNDLDYWLETGQARTLKVGDKYGYDYYAQVRNFGSWLSGKFSFGSLSATVAGRLGYDSFWREGLMRKGLFPGQPEDGAMAAAWTAKGVVATEESSYGKSDVSSFVTYAAKLNLNYVIGGHQRVYANVGYFTDAPKFNQAFLSPRTRNTLMDDLETVKTFAADLNWQYASPGINVRATAFFATINDQSKVMSAYDDLQNAFSNFALRGIDQRNMGFELGFKVPTYVVPDLSVQGVLALGNYVYTSNPTMTQTVDNSAEVVMDNVLVPYWKSTVLMDGTKKQHYVAGTPQLAASLGLAYNHNYWFIDADVEYFANSYLDMNPLYRTDYAVMGQDNNITDVEIEYMTEQEKFDPAFLVNLSVGKSWYIHYKYQLGFSFNVKNLLNNKDVKTGGYEQTRIVDNTVSKERFYRFDPKYFYMSGTNYMLNVYFRF
;
A
#
# COMPACT_ATOMS: atom_id res chain seq x y z
N MET A 1 -12.01 -32.85 -30.46
CA MET A 1 -13.33 -32.69 -29.81
C MET A 1 -13.51 -31.30 -29.23
N THR A 2 -12.51 -30.67 -28.68
CA THR A 2 -12.57 -29.38 -27.98
C THR A 2 -12.95 -28.16 -28.87
N LYS A 3 -12.51 -28.08 -30.12
CA LYS A 3 -12.89 -27.01 -31.06
C LYS A 3 -14.35 -26.97 -31.49
N ARG A 4 -15.03 -28.13 -31.46
CA ARG A 4 -16.45 -28.23 -31.80
C ARG A 4 -17.38 -27.85 -30.64
N ILE A 5 -16.91 -27.99 -29.42
CA ILE A 5 -17.68 -27.62 -28.22
C ILE A 5 -17.67 -26.08 -28.04
N ILE A 6 -16.56 -25.42 -28.33
CA ILE A 6 -16.46 -23.95 -28.25
C ILE A 6 -17.29 -23.25 -29.32
N LEU A 7 -17.34 -23.83 -30.54
CA LEU A 7 -18.21 -23.31 -31.61
C LEU A 7 -19.70 -23.59 -31.34
N ALA A 8 -20.03 -24.71 -30.71
CA ALA A 8 -21.41 -25.04 -30.35
C ALA A 8 -21.91 -24.17 -29.17
N LEU A 9 -21.08 -23.87 -28.20
CA LEU A 9 -21.40 -22.89 -27.13
C LEU A 9 -21.55 -21.47 -27.69
N GLY A 10 -20.68 -21.04 -28.59
CA GLY A 10 -20.82 -19.75 -29.27
C GLY A 10 -22.06 -19.61 -30.13
N ALA A 11 -22.44 -20.71 -30.85
CA ALA A 11 -23.65 -20.73 -31.66
C ALA A 11 -24.93 -20.85 -30.82
N PHE A 12 -24.89 -21.53 -29.69
CA PHE A 12 -26.00 -21.61 -28.75
C PHE A 12 -26.26 -20.25 -28.04
N LEU A 13 -25.21 -19.51 -27.68
CA LEU A 13 -25.32 -18.17 -27.15
C LEU A 13 -25.83 -17.13 -28.16
N LEU A 14 -25.49 -17.30 -29.45
CA LEU A 14 -26.00 -16.44 -30.53
C LEU A 14 -27.44 -16.77 -30.93
N ALA A 15 -27.86 -18.06 -30.83
CA ALA A 15 -29.22 -18.45 -31.17
C ALA A 15 -30.27 -18.10 -30.11
N THR A 16 -29.88 -18.00 -28.86
CA THR A 16 -30.76 -17.57 -27.76
C THR A 16 -30.98 -16.05 -27.74
N ALA A 17 -30.03 -15.24 -28.28
CA ALA A 17 -30.15 -13.78 -28.36
C ALA A 17 -31.20 -13.29 -29.40
N ALA A 18 -31.65 -14.17 -30.32
CA ALA A 18 -32.55 -13.76 -31.38
C ALA A 18 -34.06 -13.97 -31.08
N LEU A 19 -34.41 -14.38 -29.85
CA LEU A 19 -35.80 -14.73 -29.51
C LEU A 19 -36.40 -13.95 -28.35
N LEU A 20 -35.80 -12.83 -27.92
CA LEU A 20 -36.37 -12.01 -26.85
C LEU A 20 -36.97 -10.72 -27.44
N ALA A 21 -38.27 -10.71 -27.49
CA ALA A 21 -39.14 -9.57 -27.80
C ALA A 21 -38.84 -8.38 -26.85
N GLN A 22 -39.17 -7.17 -27.30
CA GLN A 22 -39.12 -5.93 -26.57
C GLN A 22 -39.44 -6.13 -25.07
N ASN A 23 -38.48 -5.91 -24.22
CA ASN A 23 -38.73 -5.84 -22.79
C ASN A 23 -39.63 -4.62 -22.49
N PRO A 24 -40.65 -4.74 -21.64
CA PRO A 24 -41.37 -3.61 -21.18
C PRO A 24 -40.42 -2.63 -20.49
N THR A 25 -40.51 -1.36 -20.85
CA THR A 25 -39.73 -0.30 -20.22
C THR A 25 -40.39 0.15 -18.91
N GLY A 26 -39.64 0.12 -17.83
CA GLY A 26 -40.06 0.58 -16.51
C GLY A 26 -39.63 2.03 -16.24
N GLY A 27 -39.47 2.38 -15.02
CA GLY A 27 -38.99 3.71 -14.61
C GLY A 27 -38.76 3.82 -13.11
N VAL A 28 -38.25 4.96 -12.68
CA VAL A 28 -38.02 5.25 -11.26
C VAL A 28 -38.66 6.60 -10.92
N LYS A 29 -39.41 6.69 -9.82
CA LYS A 29 -39.95 7.94 -9.29
C LYS A 29 -39.82 7.99 -7.79
N GLY A 30 -39.86 9.19 -7.23
CA GLY A 30 -39.81 9.38 -5.78
C GLY A 30 -39.78 10.85 -5.43
N THR A 31 -39.55 11.13 -4.15
CA THR A 31 -39.45 12.48 -3.62
C THR A 31 -38.14 12.59 -2.87
N VAL A 32 -37.36 13.62 -3.10
CA VAL A 32 -36.13 13.92 -2.38
C VAL A 32 -36.44 14.86 -1.23
N VAL A 33 -36.07 14.47 -0.03
CA VAL A 33 -36.34 15.25 1.19
C VAL A 33 -35.07 15.42 2.02
N ASP A 34 -34.96 16.53 2.72
CA ASP A 34 -33.95 16.73 3.76
C ASP A 34 -34.24 15.78 4.94
N ARG A 35 -33.25 15.01 5.32
CA ARG A 35 -33.35 14.02 6.39
C ARG A 35 -33.66 14.64 7.75
N GLY A 36 -33.15 15.85 8.04
CA GLY A 36 -33.34 16.54 9.31
C GLY A 36 -34.67 17.27 9.41
N SER A 37 -35.02 18.07 8.41
CA SER A 37 -36.20 18.90 8.41
C SER A 37 -37.43 18.25 7.78
N ARG A 38 -37.23 17.14 7.02
CA ARG A 38 -38.26 16.48 6.20
C ARG A 38 -38.88 17.34 5.11
N LYS A 39 -38.30 18.48 4.82
CA LYS A 39 -38.75 19.36 3.72
C LYS A 39 -38.28 18.77 2.40
N ALA A 40 -39.08 19.07 1.36
CA ALA A 40 -38.70 18.77 -0.01
C ALA A 40 -37.40 19.48 -0.39
N VAL A 41 -36.54 18.82 -1.16
CA VAL A 41 -35.31 19.39 -1.71
C VAL A 41 -35.56 19.66 -3.19
N GLU A 42 -35.75 20.94 -3.53
CA GLU A 42 -35.93 21.43 -4.88
C GLU A 42 -34.59 21.48 -5.61
N ASN A 43 -34.58 21.24 -6.93
CA ASN A 43 -33.39 21.27 -7.77
C ASN A 43 -32.25 20.33 -7.32
N ALA A 44 -32.61 19.24 -6.64
CA ALA A 44 -31.67 18.14 -6.44
C ALA A 44 -31.45 17.43 -7.76
N ARG A 45 -30.19 17.25 -8.15
CA ARG A 45 -29.83 16.58 -9.40
C ARG A 45 -29.73 15.09 -9.16
N LEU A 46 -30.50 14.32 -9.91
CA LEU A 46 -30.48 12.87 -9.87
C LEU A 46 -29.86 12.35 -11.18
N THR A 47 -28.72 11.71 -11.06
CA THR A 47 -28.04 11.07 -12.18
C THR A 47 -28.17 9.57 -12.05
N LEU A 48 -28.79 8.93 -13.04
CA LEU A 48 -28.93 7.49 -13.08
C LEU A 48 -27.73 6.89 -13.82
N LEU A 49 -27.05 5.97 -13.15
CA LEU A 49 -25.88 5.28 -13.69
C LEU A 49 -26.19 3.80 -13.90
N GLU A 50 -25.74 3.24 -15.02
CA GLU A 50 -25.57 1.81 -15.23
C GLU A 50 -24.07 1.49 -15.14
N GLY A 51 -23.65 0.87 -14.03
CA GLY A 51 -22.23 0.81 -13.72
C GLY A 51 -21.66 2.21 -13.48
N ALA A 52 -20.73 2.65 -14.32
CA ALA A 52 -20.19 4.01 -14.29
C ALA A 52 -20.74 4.91 -15.43
N THR A 53 -21.63 4.40 -16.25
CA THR A 53 -22.18 5.15 -17.38
C THR A 53 -23.41 5.92 -16.95
N GLU A 54 -23.38 7.23 -17.16
CA GLU A 54 -24.54 8.11 -16.97
C GLU A 54 -25.56 7.83 -18.08
N LEU A 55 -26.77 7.44 -17.68
CA LEU A 55 -27.88 7.19 -18.60
C LEU A 55 -28.75 8.42 -18.77
N VAL A 56 -29.14 9.04 -17.67
CA VAL A 56 -30.04 10.19 -17.68
C VAL A 56 -29.84 11.00 -16.39
N THR A 57 -29.99 12.30 -16.51
CA THR A 57 -30.02 13.23 -15.38
C THR A 57 -31.34 14.01 -15.37
N VAL A 58 -31.95 14.05 -14.18
CA VAL A 58 -33.17 14.84 -13.92
C VAL A 58 -33.00 15.67 -12.66
N ASP A 59 -33.66 16.81 -12.59
CA ASP A 59 -33.71 17.64 -11.38
C ASP A 59 -35.06 17.50 -10.70
N THR A 60 -35.13 17.61 -9.36
CA THR A 60 -36.39 17.60 -8.61
C THR A 60 -37.15 18.90 -8.80
N ASP A 61 -38.50 18.79 -8.77
CA ASP A 61 -39.41 19.92 -8.74
C ASP A 61 -39.46 20.63 -7.37
N ALA A 62 -40.28 21.68 -7.24
CA ALA A 62 -40.45 22.43 -5.99
C ALA A 62 -40.96 21.60 -4.80
N ASP A 63 -41.65 20.50 -5.08
CA ASP A 63 -42.15 19.55 -4.08
C ASP A 63 -41.13 18.38 -3.87
N GLY A 64 -39.95 18.48 -4.48
CA GLY A 64 -38.87 17.47 -4.38
C GLY A 64 -39.12 16.20 -5.20
N ASN A 65 -40.14 16.17 -6.07
CA ASN A 65 -40.46 14.98 -6.83
C ASN A 65 -39.59 14.86 -8.09
N PHE A 66 -39.27 13.61 -8.43
CA PHE A 66 -38.60 13.28 -9.69
C PHE A 66 -39.25 12.05 -10.35
N MET A 67 -39.06 11.93 -11.66
CA MET A 67 -39.44 10.75 -12.43
C MET A 67 -38.47 10.52 -13.58
N ILE A 68 -37.94 9.30 -13.67
CA ILE A 68 -37.10 8.82 -14.77
C ILE A 68 -37.88 7.69 -15.46
N PRO A 69 -38.50 7.94 -16.61
CA PRO A 69 -39.23 6.91 -17.36
C PRO A 69 -38.32 6.10 -18.28
N ASP A 70 -38.89 5.11 -18.93
CA ASP A 70 -38.32 4.37 -20.07
C ASP A 70 -37.02 3.65 -19.78
N LEU A 71 -36.90 3.08 -18.59
CA LEU A 71 -35.74 2.28 -18.19
C LEU A 71 -35.97 0.80 -18.49
N ALA A 72 -34.95 0.15 -19.02
CA ALA A 72 -34.93 -1.30 -19.15
C ALA A 72 -34.88 -1.98 -17.76
N ASP A 73 -35.26 -3.25 -17.71
CA ASP A 73 -35.10 -4.01 -16.50
C ASP A 73 -33.60 -4.17 -16.19
N GLY A 74 -33.22 -3.78 -14.97
CA GLY A 74 -31.81 -3.76 -14.60
C GLY A 74 -31.59 -3.20 -13.21
N MET A 75 -30.31 -3.19 -12.81
CA MET A 75 -29.88 -2.55 -11.59
C MET A 75 -29.08 -1.29 -11.92
N TYR A 76 -29.51 -0.19 -11.36
CA TYR A 76 -28.97 1.13 -11.59
C TYR A 76 -28.47 1.72 -10.28
N THR A 77 -27.51 2.65 -10.37
CA THR A 77 -27.14 3.50 -9.25
C THR A 77 -27.71 4.88 -9.49
N LEU A 78 -28.59 5.34 -8.61
CA LEU A 78 -29.12 6.69 -8.61
C LEU A 78 -28.22 7.57 -7.72
N VAL A 79 -27.48 8.47 -8.34
CA VAL A 79 -26.67 9.47 -7.65
C VAL A 79 -27.50 10.72 -7.47
N ILE A 80 -27.62 11.18 -6.23
CA ILE A 80 -28.41 12.37 -5.90
C ILE A 80 -27.44 13.40 -5.34
N ASP A 81 -27.27 14.49 -6.06
CA ASP A 81 -26.46 15.63 -5.65
C ASP A 81 -27.36 16.87 -5.52
N ALA A 82 -27.24 17.53 -4.40
CA ALA A 82 -27.92 18.79 -4.17
C ALA A 82 -27.00 19.75 -3.43
N PRO A 83 -27.09 21.06 -3.69
CA PRO A 83 -26.36 22.05 -2.91
C PRO A 83 -26.61 21.82 -1.41
N ASP A 84 -25.55 21.82 -0.61
CA ASP A 84 -25.60 21.67 0.85
C ASP A 84 -25.97 20.28 1.40
N PHE A 85 -26.04 19.27 0.53
CA PHE A 85 -26.26 17.88 0.94
C PHE A 85 -25.06 17.00 0.57
N LEU A 86 -24.88 15.92 1.34
CA LEU A 86 -23.96 14.86 0.94
C LEU A 86 -24.51 14.17 -0.30
N GLU A 87 -23.69 14.05 -1.34
CA GLU A 87 -23.99 13.18 -2.45
C GLU A 87 -24.44 11.83 -1.91
N THR A 88 -25.61 11.42 -2.30
CA THR A 88 -26.21 10.17 -1.86
C THR A 88 -26.38 9.26 -3.05
N GLN A 89 -25.90 8.05 -2.94
CA GLN A 89 -26.08 7.05 -3.98
C GLN A 89 -27.03 5.96 -3.47
N VAL A 90 -28.01 5.63 -4.30
CA VAL A 90 -29.02 4.61 -3.98
C VAL A 90 -29.06 3.60 -5.12
N GLN A 91 -28.95 2.33 -4.78
CA GLN A 91 -29.13 1.27 -5.76
C GLN A 91 -30.62 1.11 -6.06
N VAL A 92 -30.96 1.14 -7.34
CA VAL A 92 -32.32 1.05 -7.84
C VAL A 92 -32.42 -0.15 -8.76
N THR A 93 -33.45 -0.97 -8.56
CA THR A 93 -33.76 -2.06 -9.46
C THR A 93 -35.07 -1.79 -10.16
N VAL A 94 -35.06 -1.83 -11.49
CA VAL A 94 -36.23 -1.76 -12.34
C VAL A 94 -36.54 -3.18 -12.85
N ASN A 95 -37.75 -3.67 -12.65
CA ASN A 95 -38.19 -5.01 -13.05
C ASN A 95 -39.57 -4.96 -13.67
N ASP A 96 -39.83 -5.88 -14.57
CA ASP A 96 -41.17 -6.20 -15.13
C ASP A 96 -41.85 -5.01 -15.79
N GLY A 97 -41.09 -4.02 -16.25
CA GLY A 97 -41.63 -2.83 -16.91
C GLY A 97 -42.44 -1.89 -16.00
N TYR A 98 -42.34 -2.02 -14.68
CA TYR A 98 -43.05 -1.17 -13.73
C TYR A 98 -42.24 0.08 -13.34
N VAL A 99 -42.94 1.21 -13.11
CA VAL A 99 -42.34 2.40 -12.52
C VAL A 99 -42.12 2.19 -11.04
N LYS A 100 -40.86 2.05 -10.64
CA LYS A 100 -40.44 1.86 -9.25
C LYS A 100 -40.64 3.14 -8.46
N ASN A 101 -41.46 3.09 -7.40
CA ASN A 101 -41.60 4.22 -6.50
C ASN A 101 -40.60 4.07 -5.34
N MET A 102 -39.64 4.99 -5.25
CA MET A 102 -38.62 5.04 -4.20
C MET A 102 -39.12 5.78 -2.94
N PHE A 103 -40.34 6.26 -2.94
CA PHE A 103 -40.92 7.08 -1.86
C PHE A 103 -40.00 8.27 -1.52
N ASN A 104 -39.69 8.48 -0.24
CA ASN A 104 -38.86 9.60 0.20
C ASN A 104 -37.40 9.17 0.23
N LEU A 105 -36.60 9.72 -0.66
CA LEU A 105 -35.14 9.62 -0.65
C LEU A 105 -34.61 10.75 0.24
N SER A 106 -34.08 10.38 1.39
CA SER A 106 -33.61 11.36 2.37
C SER A 106 -32.16 11.73 2.10
N LEU A 107 -31.88 12.97 1.73
CA LEU A 107 -30.55 13.53 1.67
C LEU A 107 -30.09 13.92 3.07
N THR A 108 -28.86 13.55 3.39
CA THR A 108 -28.20 14.00 4.61
C THR A 108 -27.54 15.34 4.32
N PRO A 109 -27.91 16.42 5.03
CA PRO A 109 -27.18 17.68 4.90
C PRO A 109 -25.70 17.47 5.15
N MET A 110 -24.85 18.23 4.50
CA MET A 110 -23.38 18.11 4.58
C MET A 110 -22.87 18.36 6.01
N GLN A 111 -23.09 17.41 6.89
CA GLN A 111 -22.73 17.51 8.30
C GLN A 111 -21.47 16.76 8.65
N LYS A 112 -21.17 15.70 7.92
CA LYS A 112 -20.09 14.79 8.22
C LYS A 112 -18.99 14.96 7.19
N VAL A 113 -18.04 15.85 7.49
CA VAL A 113 -16.69 15.72 6.95
C VAL A 113 -15.92 14.85 7.93
N THR A 114 -16.12 13.57 7.86
CA THR A 114 -15.11 12.61 8.29
C THR A 114 -14.04 12.60 7.19
N GLU A 115 -13.34 13.69 7.07
CA GLU A 115 -12.01 13.68 6.48
C GLU A 115 -11.09 13.08 7.54
N VAL A 116 -11.20 11.78 7.74
CA VAL A 116 -10.11 11.04 8.31
C VAL A 116 -9.06 11.06 7.23
N ASP A 117 -7.98 11.71 7.53
CA ASP A 117 -6.75 11.56 6.75
C ASP A 117 -6.19 10.18 7.12
N ALA A 118 -6.73 9.18 6.47
CA ALA A 118 -6.36 7.80 6.70
C ALA A 118 -4.93 7.52 6.27
N GLU A 119 -4.45 8.31 5.32
CA GLU A 119 -3.06 8.26 4.90
C GLU A 119 -2.13 8.60 6.07
N SER A 120 -2.55 9.48 6.99
CA SER A 120 -1.75 9.81 8.16
C SER A 120 -1.53 8.64 9.12
N PHE A 121 -2.40 7.64 9.11
CA PHE A 121 -2.22 6.44 9.93
C PHE A 121 -1.42 5.33 9.23
N THR A 122 -1.32 5.35 7.91
CA THR A 122 -0.71 4.28 7.10
C THR A 122 0.68 4.60 6.60
N GLU A 123 0.96 5.87 6.31
CA GLU A 123 2.30 6.29 5.90
C GLU A 123 3.36 6.00 6.96
N PHE A 124 2.95 5.96 8.21
CA PHE A 124 3.87 5.89 9.34
C PHE A 124 4.57 4.54 9.50
N ASP A 125 3.84 3.45 9.25
CA ASP A 125 4.31 2.09 9.51
C ASP A 125 5.12 1.48 8.36
N MET A 126 5.24 2.16 7.24
CA MET A 126 5.59 1.57 5.96
C MET A 126 7.06 1.47 5.64
N GLU A 127 7.93 2.14 6.39
CA GLU A 127 9.21 2.51 5.79
C GLU A 127 10.45 1.86 6.35
N ASP A 128 10.43 1.39 7.58
CA ASP A 128 11.68 1.06 8.24
C ASP A 128 12.02 -0.41 8.38
N SER A 129 11.06 -1.29 8.15
CA SER A 129 11.26 -2.71 8.42
C SER A 129 11.71 -3.54 7.22
N GLY A 130 11.81 -2.95 6.03
CA GLY A 130 11.93 -3.73 4.78
C GLY A 130 10.63 -4.47 4.43
N TYR A 131 9.60 -4.32 5.23
CA TYR A 131 8.27 -4.89 5.07
C TYR A 131 7.31 -3.75 4.73
N ASN A 132 7.26 -3.41 3.45
CA ASN A 132 6.37 -2.36 2.91
C ASN A 132 4.93 -2.85 2.76
N ASP A 133 4.34 -3.38 3.81
CA ASP A 133 2.94 -3.78 3.81
C ASP A 133 2.05 -2.60 4.17
N ASN A 134 1.61 -1.88 3.14
CA ASN A 134 0.52 -0.92 3.28
C ASN A 134 -0.78 -1.65 3.56
N PRO A 135 -1.50 -1.32 4.64
CA PRO A 135 -2.86 -1.78 4.74
C PRO A 135 -3.67 -1.22 3.57
N THR A 136 -4.42 -2.08 2.92
CA THR A 136 -5.35 -1.68 1.85
C THR A 136 -6.49 -0.89 2.47
N ILE A 137 -6.41 0.42 2.44
CA ILE A 137 -7.44 1.26 3.00
C ILE A 137 -8.51 1.51 1.96
N LEU A 138 -9.68 0.95 2.23
CA LEU A 138 -10.85 0.97 1.37
C LEU A 138 -11.69 2.25 1.55
N PHE A 139 -11.07 3.43 1.45
CA PHE A 139 -11.77 4.67 1.72
C PHE A 139 -12.73 5.09 0.63
N GLY A 140 -13.88 5.63 1.10
CA GLY A 140 -14.85 6.31 0.24
C GLY A 140 -15.51 5.39 -0.78
N SER A 141 -15.66 4.12 -0.46
CA SER A 141 -16.50 3.19 -1.19
C SER A 141 -17.97 3.42 -0.83
N ASN A 142 -18.87 3.26 -1.80
CA ASN A 142 -20.32 3.23 -1.54
C ASN A 142 -20.76 1.90 -0.91
N ASP A 143 -19.89 0.94 -0.86
CA ASP A 143 -20.11 -0.34 -0.20
C ASP A 143 -20.11 -0.19 1.32
N VAL A 144 -21.14 -0.72 1.98
CA VAL A 144 -21.34 -0.55 3.42
C VAL A 144 -20.19 -1.14 4.24
N PHE A 145 -19.67 -2.31 3.84
CA PHE A 145 -18.54 -2.94 4.53
C PHE A 145 -17.28 -2.09 4.38
N ASN A 146 -16.91 -1.75 3.15
CA ASN A 146 -15.69 -1.00 2.87
C ASN A 146 -15.72 0.41 3.49
N ASN A 147 -16.88 1.05 3.49
CA ASN A 147 -17.03 2.39 4.08
C ASN A 147 -16.79 2.39 5.60
N ILE A 148 -17.36 1.41 6.31
CA ILE A 148 -17.21 1.31 7.76
C ILE A 148 -15.82 0.73 8.12
N ALA A 149 -15.43 -0.37 7.48
CA ALA A 149 -14.13 -1.01 7.72
C ALA A 149 -12.95 -0.10 7.44
N GLY A 150 -13.00 0.66 6.36
CA GLY A 150 -11.93 1.59 5.98
C GLY A 150 -11.66 2.66 7.04
N TYR A 151 -12.69 3.09 7.77
CA TYR A 151 -12.52 4.01 8.89
C TYR A 151 -12.12 3.28 10.18
N ASN A 152 -12.88 2.25 10.57
CA ASN A 152 -12.72 1.63 11.87
C ASN A 152 -11.48 0.74 11.94
N PHE A 153 -11.17 -0.01 10.89
CA PHE A 153 -10.02 -0.91 10.88
C PHE A 153 -8.69 -0.22 10.53
N SER A 154 -8.70 1.10 10.31
CA SER A 154 -7.46 1.86 10.06
C SER A 154 -6.52 1.95 11.26
N SER A 155 -6.98 1.59 12.45
CA SER A 155 -6.17 1.57 13.67
C SER A 155 -5.16 0.42 13.72
N VAL A 156 -5.39 -0.62 12.91
CA VAL A 156 -4.53 -1.79 12.77
C VAL A 156 -4.17 -1.97 11.29
N ARG A 157 -3.16 -2.76 11.01
CA ARG A 157 -2.76 -3.10 9.63
C ARG A 157 -3.77 -4.09 9.00
N PHE A 158 -5.02 -3.62 8.81
CA PHE A 158 -6.04 -4.45 8.19
C PHE A 158 -5.89 -4.50 6.69
N ARG A 159 -5.77 -5.71 6.14
CA ARG A 159 -5.79 -5.98 4.70
C ARG A 159 -7.06 -6.76 4.36
N ALA A 160 -7.86 -6.22 3.46
CA ALA A 160 -9.09 -6.88 3.02
C ALA A 160 -8.78 -8.29 2.49
N ARG A 161 -9.47 -9.28 3.04
CA ARG A 161 -9.31 -10.69 2.65
C ARG A 161 -7.89 -11.25 2.81
N GLY A 162 -7.04 -10.56 3.60
CA GLY A 162 -5.64 -10.93 3.80
C GLY A 162 -4.78 -10.83 2.54
N TYR A 163 -5.24 -10.15 1.50
CA TYR A 163 -4.46 -9.94 0.29
C TYR A 163 -3.38 -8.89 0.53
N ALA A 164 -2.24 -9.08 -0.13
CA ALA A 164 -1.17 -8.12 -0.10
C ALA A 164 -1.60 -6.79 -0.76
N SER A 165 -1.12 -5.67 -0.23
CA SER A 165 -1.56 -4.33 -0.68
C SER A 165 -1.21 -4.02 -2.12
N GLU A 166 -0.12 -4.59 -2.63
CA GLU A 166 0.31 -4.46 -4.03
C GLU A 166 -0.65 -5.11 -5.03
N THR A 167 -1.60 -5.93 -4.55
CA THR A 167 -2.59 -6.61 -5.41
C THR A 167 -3.87 -5.79 -5.63
N GLN A 168 -4.05 -4.69 -4.88
CA GLN A 168 -5.14 -3.75 -5.13
C GLN A 168 -4.78 -2.82 -6.29
N ASP A 169 -5.62 -2.76 -7.30
CA ASP A 169 -5.40 -1.89 -8.44
C ASP A 169 -5.88 -0.47 -8.18
N VAL A 170 -4.99 0.50 -8.34
CA VAL A 170 -5.28 1.93 -8.22
C VAL A 170 -5.13 2.58 -9.59
N TYR A 171 -6.22 3.18 -10.08
CA TYR A 171 -6.24 3.91 -11.33
C TYR A 171 -6.43 5.42 -11.10
N LEU A 172 -5.83 6.21 -11.95
CA LEU A 172 -6.09 7.65 -12.08
C LEU A 172 -6.50 7.94 -13.53
N ALA A 173 -7.69 8.46 -13.71
CA ALA A 173 -8.25 8.73 -15.05
C ALA A 173 -8.18 7.52 -16.02
N GLY A 174 -8.32 6.29 -15.49
CA GLY A 174 -8.24 5.03 -16.25
C GLY A 174 -6.83 4.47 -16.43
N VAL A 175 -5.80 5.14 -15.93
CA VAL A 175 -4.39 4.64 -15.98
C VAL A 175 -4.03 3.97 -14.66
N LYS A 176 -3.50 2.75 -14.71
CA LYS A 176 -3.01 2.03 -13.51
C LYS A 176 -1.74 2.70 -12.97
N LEU A 177 -1.77 3.12 -11.70
CA LEU A 177 -0.69 3.87 -11.05
C LEU A 177 0.13 3.09 -10.04
N ASN A 178 -0.23 1.86 -9.72
CA ASN A 178 0.59 1.04 -8.84
C ASN A 178 2.07 1.15 -9.23
N ASP A 179 2.95 1.22 -8.27
CA ASP A 179 4.39 1.35 -8.51
C ASP A 179 4.91 0.23 -9.42
N ALA A 180 5.74 0.55 -10.42
CA ALA A 180 6.20 -0.41 -11.42
C ALA A 180 7.17 -1.46 -10.85
N ILE A 181 7.92 -1.07 -9.82
CA ILE A 181 8.99 -1.87 -9.23
C ILE A 181 8.46 -2.75 -8.09
N THR A 182 7.59 -2.18 -7.25
CA THR A 182 7.10 -2.81 -6.03
C THR A 182 5.67 -3.30 -6.12
N GLY A 183 4.85 -2.70 -6.98
CA GLY A 183 3.41 -2.99 -7.10
C GLY A 183 2.52 -2.20 -6.13
N TYR A 184 3.09 -1.50 -5.14
CA TYR A 184 2.28 -0.80 -4.13
C TYR A 184 1.41 0.31 -4.70
N GLY A 185 0.25 0.52 -4.07
CA GLY A 185 -0.65 1.62 -4.39
C GLY A 185 -0.05 2.97 -3.98
N PRO A 186 -0.06 3.97 -4.86
CA PRO A 186 0.66 5.24 -4.65
C PRO A 186 -0.16 6.27 -3.89
N PHE A 187 -0.84 5.92 -2.81
CA PHE A 187 -1.75 6.81 -2.08
C PHE A 187 -1.06 8.06 -1.50
N SER A 188 0.24 7.97 -1.19
CA SER A 188 1.04 9.10 -0.72
C SER A 188 1.18 10.23 -1.74
N LEU A 189 1.05 9.94 -3.05
CA LEU A 189 1.25 10.91 -4.13
C LEU A 189 0.18 12.00 -4.19
N TRP A 190 -0.98 11.79 -3.57
CA TRP A 190 -2.07 12.78 -3.47
C TRP A 190 -2.53 13.04 -2.03
N SER A 191 -1.70 12.64 -1.09
CA SER A 191 -1.92 12.89 0.33
C SER A 191 -2.12 14.38 0.60
N GLY A 192 -3.23 14.72 1.26
CA GLY A 192 -3.64 16.12 1.48
C GLY A 192 -4.44 16.78 0.34
N LEU A 193 -4.71 16.09 -0.78
CA LEU A 193 -5.53 16.57 -1.90
C LEU A 193 -6.97 16.02 -1.86
N ASN A 194 -7.55 15.84 -0.71
CA ASN A 194 -8.79 15.11 -0.47
C ASN A 194 -9.96 15.60 -1.33
N GLU A 195 -10.09 16.92 -1.54
CA GLU A 195 -11.19 17.48 -2.35
C GLU A 195 -11.02 17.20 -3.85
N ALA A 196 -9.77 17.22 -4.34
CA ALA A 196 -9.48 16.96 -5.75
C ALA A 196 -9.61 15.47 -6.11
N MET A 197 -9.25 14.57 -5.16
CA MET A 197 -9.22 13.12 -5.36
C MET A 197 -10.45 12.39 -4.81
N ARG A 198 -11.47 13.15 -4.41
CA ARG A 198 -12.69 12.61 -3.80
C ARG A 198 -13.54 11.80 -4.76
N SER A 199 -13.64 12.26 -6.01
CA SER A 199 -14.47 11.61 -7.03
C SER A 199 -13.78 10.35 -7.53
N LYS A 200 -14.35 9.21 -7.20
CA LYS A 200 -13.77 7.89 -7.51
C LYS A 200 -14.83 6.83 -7.68
N GLU A 201 -14.49 5.79 -8.43
CA GLU A 201 -15.20 4.52 -8.49
C GLU A 201 -14.42 3.46 -7.73
N THR A 202 -15.12 2.61 -7.01
CA THR A 202 -14.52 1.44 -6.34
C THR A 202 -15.26 0.18 -6.75
N VAL A 203 -14.49 -0.87 -7.04
CA VAL A 203 -14.99 -2.20 -7.41
C VAL A 203 -14.38 -3.22 -6.47
N ASN A 204 -15.18 -4.18 -5.99
CA ASN A 204 -14.75 -5.15 -4.98
C ASN A 204 -14.32 -6.47 -5.60
N GLY A 205 -13.28 -7.10 -5.03
CA GLY A 205 -12.85 -8.44 -5.40
C GLY A 205 -12.54 -8.56 -6.89
N ALA A 206 -12.98 -9.66 -7.51
CA ALA A 206 -12.74 -9.92 -8.92
C ALA A 206 -13.83 -9.36 -9.86
N GLU A 207 -14.66 -8.43 -9.41
CA GLU A 207 -15.63 -7.75 -10.28
C GLU A 207 -14.91 -6.98 -11.39
N VAL A 208 -15.54 -6.83 -12.56
CA VAL A 208 -14.95 -6.10 -13.70
C VAL A 208 -15.21 -4.61 -13.51
N SER A 209 -14.15 -3.79 -13.57
CA SER A 209 -14.26 -2.33 -13.58
C SER A 209 -14.63 -1.76 -14.94
N ASP A 210 -15.28 -0.62 -14.94
CA ASP A 210 -15.62 0.09 -16.18
C ASP A 210 -14.40 0.82 -16.79
N TYR A 211 -13.33 1.03 -16.02
CA TYR A 211 -12.15 1.81 -16.43
C TYR A 211 -10.89 0.98 -16.70
N GLY A 212 -10.96 -0.31 -16.47
CA GLY A 212 -9.84 -1.23 -16.70
C GLY A 212 -10.22 -2.66 -16.35
N PHE A 213 -9.36 -3.62 -16.65
CA PHE A 213 -9.64 -5.02 -16.33
C PHE A 213 -9.73 -5.27 -14.82
N GLY A 214 -8.84 -4.65 -14.04
CA GLY A 214 -8.69 -4.82 -12.60
C GLY A 214 -8.09 -6.17 -12.18
N GLY A 215 -7.56 -6.22 -10.95
CA GLY A 215 -7.08 -7.42 -10.29
C GLY A 215 -8.19 -8.22 -9.59
N TYR A 216 -7.79 -9.07 -8.64
CA TYR A 216 -8.70 -9.86 -7.80
C TYR A 216 -8.96 -9.21 -6.42
N ASN A 217 -8.21 -8.18 -6.04
CA ASN A 217 -8.34 -7.45 -4.78
C ASN A 217 -9.10 -6.10 -4.95
N GLY A 218 -9.91 -5.99 -6.01
CA GLY A 218 -10.66 -4.78 -6.29
C GLY A 218 -9.89 -3.71 -7.05
N VAL A 219 -10.60 -2.64 -7.37
CA VAL A 219 -10.11 -1.48 -8.11
C VAL A 219 -10.60 -0.21 -7.45
N THR A 220 -9.73 0.79 -7.36
CA THR A 220 -10.10 2.17 -7.08
C THR A 220 -9.68 3.02 -8.25
N ASN A 221 -10.63 3.62 -9.00
CA ASN A 221 -10.35 4.59 -10.06
C ASN A 221 -10.69 6.00 -9.60
N ILE A 222 -9.70 6.88 -9.57
CA ILE A 222 -9.83 8.29 -9.23
C ILE A 222 -9.97 9.07 -10.54
N PHE A 223 -10.98 9.95 -10.64
CA PHE A 223 -11.19 10.71 -11.87
C PHE A 223 -10.20 11.87 -12.02
N GLY A 224 -9.96 12.61 -10.96
CA GLY A 224 -8.88 13.61 -10.86
C GLY A 224 -8.97 14.79 -11.84
N ASN A 225 -10.12 15.04 -12.47
CA ASN A 225 -10.31 16.12 -13.43
C ASN A 225 -11.15 17.27 -12.85
N ALA A 226 -11.04 18.49 -13.42
CA ALA A 226 -11.62 19.72 -12.86
C ALA A 226 -13.14 19.68 -12.73
N ALA A 227 -13.85 19.11 -13.71
CA ALA A 227 -15.32 19.05 -13.71
C ALA A 227 -15.89 18.18 -12.59
N ASN A 228 -15.09 17.21 -12.09
CA ASN A 228 -15.48 16.31 -11.01
C ASN A 228 -15.15 16.87 -9.62
N VAL A 229 -14.43 17.99 -9.54
CA VAL A 229 -14.22 18.69 -8.27
C VAL A 229 -15.45 19.56 -7.98
N ARG A 230 -15.97 19.43 -6.78
CA ARG A 230 -17.19 20.13 -6.36
C ARG A 230 -17.03 21.65 -6.47
N LYS A 231 -17.95 22.31 -7.15
CA LYS A 231 -17.97 23.77 -7.37
C LYS A 231 -17.95 24.53 -6.05
N GLY A 232 -17.24 25.65 -6.01
CA GLY A 232 -17.19 26.61 -4.90
C GLY A 232 -15.84 26.66 -4.21
N LEU A 233 -15.75 27.51 -3.20
CA LEU A 233 -14.59 27.69 -2.33
C LEU A 233 -14.74 26.83 -1.05
N ARG A 234 -13.71 26.16 -0.67
CA ARG A 234 -13.64 25.36 0.56
C ARG A 234 -12.34 25.61 1.27
N GLY A 235 -12.40 25.64 2.58
CA GLY A 235 -11.23 25.71 3.43
C GLY A 235 -11.43 24.84 4.65
N SER A 236 -10.35 24.27 5.15
CA SER A 236 -10.35 23.57 6.43
C SER A 236 -9.06 23.79 7.21
N VAL A 237 -9.21 23.79 8.53
CA VAL A 237 -8.12 23.81 9.49
C VAL A 237 -8.32 22.62 10.40
N MET A 238 -7.32 21.77 10.51
CA MET A 238 -7.37 20.59 11.36
C MET A 238 -6.18 20.56 12.31
N THR A 239 -6.43 20.17 13.55
CA THR A 239 -5.40 19.79 14.52
C THR A 239 -5.55 18.33 14.87
N ASN A 240 -4.40 17.64 15.04
CA ASN A 240 -4.33 16.22 15.30
C ASN A 240 -3.26 15.95 16.37
N SER A 241 -3.45 14.96 17.21
CA SER A 241 -2.44 14.52 18.18
C SER A 241 -1.50 13.45 17.62
N ALA A 242 -1.78 12.91 16.43
CA ALA A 242 -0.93 11.94 15.74
C ALA A 242 0.02 12.66 14.77
N LEU A 243 0.56 11.99 13.81
CA LEU A 243 1.59 12.33 12.81
C LEU A 243 1.87 13.84 12.56
N TYR A 244 0.86 14.72 12.50
CA TYR A 244 1.01 16.16 12.34
C TYR A 244 0.05 16.94 13.23
N ARG A 245 0.50 18.12 13.70
CA ARG A 245 -0.28 18.99 14.59
C ARG A 245 -1.28 19.87 13.86
N LEU A 246 -0.97 20.28 12.63
CA LEU A 246 -1.75 21.25 11.88
C LEU A 246 -1.87 20.84 10.42
N ARG A 247 -3.11 20.82 9.92
CA ARG A 247 -3.40 20.79 8.49
C ARG A 247 -4.17 22.03 8.09
N LEU A 248 -3.72 22.69 7.04
CA LEU A 248 -4.42 23.77 6.37
C LEU A 248 -4.75 23.31 4.96
N MET A 249 -5.99 23.49 4.51
CA MET A 249 -6.40 23.15 3.16
C MET A 249 -7.30 24.24 2.59
N ALA A 250 -7.11 24.56 1.30
CA ALA A 250 -7.98 25.42 0.51
C ALA A 250 -8.20 24.80 -0.87
N SER A 251 -9.45 24.79 -1.33
CA SER A 251 -9.85 24.28 -2.64
C SER A 251 -10.85 25.21 -3.29
N TYR A 252 -10.69 25.42 -4.59
CA TYR A 252 -11.64 26.19 -5.41
C TYR A 252 -11.90 25.47 -6.72
N ALA A 253 -13.16 25.38 -7.12
CA ALA A 253 -13.55 24.86 -8.42
C ALA A 253 -14.67 25.71 -9.03
N THR A 254 -14.57 25.98 -10.33
CA THR A 254 -15.59 26.77 -11.05
C THR A 254 -16.84 25.96 -11.40
N GLY A 255 -16.71 24.62 -11.42
CA GLY A 255 -17.62 23.78 -12.18
C GLY A 255 -17.52 24.04 -13.67
N VAL A 256 -18.32 23.36 -14.48
CA VAL A 256 -18.39 23.62 -15.92
C VAL A 256 -19.12 24.94 -16.15
N MET A 257 -18.45 25.89 -16.81
CA MET A 257 -18.97 27.19 -17.15
C MET A 257 -19.70 27.16 -18.53
N ASP A 258 -20.50 28.15 -18.85
CA ASP A 258 -21.26 28.24 -20.10
C ASP A 258 -20.38 28.18 -21.36
N ASN A 259 -19.11 28.59 -21.25
CA ASN A 259 -18.14 28.51 -22.32
C ASN A 259 -17.46 27.13 -22.42
N GLY A 260 -17.89 26.14 -21.65
CA GLY A 260 -17.39 24.78 -21.62
C GLY A 260 -16.05 24.56 -20.89
N TRP A 261 -15.51 25.57 -20.21
CA TRP A 261 -14.35 25.43 -19.37
C TRP A 261 -14.73 25.06 -17.93
N ALA A 262 -13.91 24.25 -17.29
CA ALA A 262 -13.92 24.05 -15.84
C ALA A 262 -12.49 24.14 -15.32
N PHE A 263 -12.28 24.80 -14.19
CA PHE A 263 -10.99 24.92 -13.51
C PHE A 263 -11.13 24.49 -12.07
N ALA A 264 -10.10 23.82 -11.57
CA ALA A 264 -10.01 23.47 -10.15
C ALA A 264 -8.59 23.64 -9.64
N ALA A 265 -8.46 24.09 -8.39
CA ALA A 265 -7.21 24.20 -7.67
C ALA A 265 -7.39 23.75 -6.23
N ASN A 266 -6.41 23.03 -5.70
CA ASN A 266 -6.36 22.62 -4.28
C ASN A 266 -4.93 22.82 -3.78
N VAL A 267 -4.79 23.33 -2.55
CA VAL A 267 -3.52 23.45 -1.86
C VAL A 267 -3.69 23.00 -0.41
N SER A 268 -2.72 22.31 0.11
CA SER A 268 -2.70 21.98 1.54
C SER A 268 -1.30 22.01 2.12
N ALA A 269 -1.23 22.20 3.44
CA ALA A 269 -0.02 22.09 4.24
C ALA A 269 -0.31 21.25 5.47
N ARG A 270 0.58 20.31 5.77
CA ARG A 270 0.54 19.47 6.97
C ARG A 270 1.85 19.64 7.72
N LEU A 271 1.77 20.05 8.96
CA LEU A 271 2.92 20.44 9.77
C LEU A 271 2.83 19.75 11.14
N GLY A 272 3.87 19.05 11.55
CA GLY A 272 4.00 18.39 12.83
C GLY A 272 5.43 18.44 13.35
N GLY A 273 5.55 18.56 14.67
CA GLY A 273 6.80 18.44 15.39
C GLY A 273 6.99 17.03 15.96
N ASN A 274 7.84 16.93 16.99
CA ASN A 274 8.18 15.67 17.65
C ASN A 274 7.15 15.25 18.74
N ASP A 275 5.94 15.76 18.66
CA ASP A 275 5.00 15.70 19.80
C ASP A 275 4.24 14.37 19.90
N TRP A 276 4.32 13.52 18.90
CA TRP A 276 3.61 12.23 18.87
C TRP A 276 4.53 11.06 19.17
N ILE A 277 5.62 10.96 18.43
CA ILE A 277 6.72 10.02 18.67
C ILE A 277 7.99 10.83 18.65
N ASP A 278 8.83 10.65 19.63
CA ASP A 278 10.06 11.40 19.75
C ASP A 278 10.94 11.23 18.51
N GLY A 279 11.45 12.35 18.01
CA GLY A 279 12.26 12.41 16.81
C GLY A 279 11.49 12.33 15.49
N VAL A 280 10.18 12.06 15.51
CA VAL A 280 9.34 12.02 14.31
C VAL A 280 8.66 13.35 14.08
N TYR A 281 9.07 14.04 13.05
CA TYR A 281 8.44 15.28 12.58
C TYR A 281 7.83 15.07 11.20
N TYR A 282 6.86 15.91 10.85
CA TYR A 282 6.17 15.83 9.57
C TYR A 282 6.02 17.22 8.95
N ARG A 283 6.42 17.37 7.69
CA ARG A 283 6.25 18.58 6.89
C ARG A 283 5.89 18.19 5.48
N SER A 284 4.67 18.49 5.04
CA SER A 284 4.22 18.19 3.70
C SER A 284 3.38 19.33 3.16
N PHE A 285 3.55 19.59 1.87
CA PHE A 285 2.71 20.50 1.09
C PHE A 285 2.09 19.70 -0.04
N ALA A 286 0.90 20.09 -0.45
CA ALA A 286 0.28 19.48 -1.61
C ALA A 286 -0.31 20.57 -2.50
N TYR A 287 -0.24 20.36 -3.80
CA TYR A 287 -0.81 21.25 -4.80
C TYR A 287 -1.48 20.46 -5.91
N TYR A 288 -2.59 20.99 -6.41
CA TYR A 288 -3.34 20.42 -7.52
C TYR A 288 -3.91 21.53 -8.37
N LEU A 289 -3.75 21.41 -9.68
CA LEU A 289 -4.29 22.31 -10.69
C LEU A 289 -4.90 21.46 -11.80
N ALA A 290 -6.13 21.75 -12.17
CA ALA A 290 -6.79 21.05 -13.28
C ALA A 290 -7.63 22.00 -14.15
N ALA A 291 -7.76 21.64 -15.41
CA ALA A 291 -8.57 22.34 -16.39
C ALA A 291 -9.24 21.33 -17.31
N ASP A 292 -10.56 21.45 -17.47
CA ASP A 292 -11.33 20.70 -18.45
C ASP A 292 -11.87 21.65 -19.52
N LYS A 293 -11.91 21.16 -20.75
CA LYS A 293 -12.60 21.83 -21.86
C LYS A 293 -13.60 20.88 -22.49
N VAL A 294 -14.87 21.20 -22.36
CA VAL A 294 -15.95 20.60 -23.12
C VAL A 294 -16.10 21.45 -24.40
N PHE A 295 -15.74 20.89 -25.55
CA PHE A 295 -15.86 21.58 -26.83
C PHE A 295 -17.28 21.55 -27.35
N ASN A 296 -17.91 20.40 -27.23
CA ASN A 296 -19.29 20.13 -27.55
C ASN A 296 -19.71 18.84 -26.80
N ARG A 297 -20.88 18.28 -27.12
CA ARG A 297 -21.39 17.05 -26.50
C ARG A 297 -20.48 15.81 -26.75
N GLU A 298 -19.74 15.84 -27.86
CA GLU A 298 -18.96 14.69 -28.30
C GLU A 298 -17.49 14.72 -27.81
N HIS A 299 -16.95 15.91 -27.57
CA HIS A 299 -15.51 16.09 -27.35
C HIS A 299 -15.21 16.82 -26.04
N LYS A 300 -14.43 16.16 -25.17
CA LYS A 300 -13.92 16.72 -23.92
C LYS A 300 -12.42 16.48 -23.81
N LEU A 301 -11.68 17.45 -23.32
CA LEU A 301 -10.27 17.35 -22.97
C LEU A 301 -10.11 17.74 -21.51
N SER A 302 -9.40 16.93 -20.76
CA SER A 302 -9.10 17.13 -19.33
C SER A 302 -7.61 17.08 -19.10
N PHE A 303 -7.10 18.03 -18.32
CA PHE A 303 -5.72 18.11 -17.88
C PHE A 303 -5.67 18.27 -16.37
N ALA A 304 -4.74 17.58 -15.70
CA ALA A 304 -4.41 17.87 -14.31
C ALA A 304 -2.91 17.72 -14.06
N PHE A 305 -2.41 18.52 -13.11
CA PHE A 305 -1.05 18.48 -12.60
C PHE A 305 -1.07 18.66 -11.10
N PHE A 306 -0.41 17.77 -10.38
CA PHE A 306 -0.37 17.80 -8.92
C PHE A 306 0.87 17.11 -8.36
N GLY A 307 1.15 17.40 -7.09
CA GLY A 307 2.23 16.77 -6.34
C GLY A 307 2.16 17.08 -4.85
N THR A 308 2.85 16.27 -4.08
CA THR A 308 2.86 16.33 -2.61
C THR A 308 4.29 16.27 -2.07
N PRO A 309 5.10 17.35 -2.21
CA PRO A 309 6.41 17.40 -1.59
C PRO A 309 6.29 17.25 -0.08
N GLY A 310 7.05 16.31 0.48
CA GLY A 310 7.01 16.00 1.89
C GLY A 310 8.37 15.64 2.47
N GLN A 311 8.49 15.86 3.76
CA GLN A 311 9.64 15.43 4.55
C GLN A 311 9.15 14.96 5.93
N ARG A 312 9.65 13.80 6.37
CA ARG A 312 9.35 13.28 7.71
C ARG A 312 10.52 12.53 8.32
N GLY A 313 10.64 12.59 9.66
CA GLY A 313 11.49 11.71 10.43
C GLY A 313 10.82 10.33 10.60
N ALA A 314 11.58 9.24 10.52
CA ALA A 314 11.07 7.89 10.65
C ALA A 314 11.22 7.35 12.08
N GLN A 315 10.32 6.43 12.44
CA GLN A 315 10.41 5.57 13.61
C GLN A 315 11.08 4.25 13.22
N ASN A 316 11.76 3.60 14.16
CA ASN A 316 12.26 2.24 14.03
C ASN A 316 11.53 1.31 15.02
N ALA A 317 11.28 0.07 14.59
CA ALA A 317 10.83 -0.98 15.49
C ALA A 317 11.95 -1.39 16.45
N SER A 318 11.62 -1.65 17.71
CA SER A 318 12.55 -2.13 18.72
C SER A 318 12.10 -3.47 19.31
N THR A 319 13.00 -4.12 20.06
CA THR A 319 12.67 -5.36 20.78
C THR A 319 11.82 -5.06 22.00
N GLN A 320 11.14 -6.09 22.53
CA GLN A 320 10.35 -5.94 23.76
C GLN A 320 11.22 -5.50 24.94
N GLU A 321 12.45 -6.01 25.04
CA GLU A 321 13.40 -5.59 26.07
C GLU A 321 13.62 -4.07 26.10
N VAL A 322 13.78 -3.45 24.94
CA VAL A 322 13.99 -1.99 24.84
C VAL A 322 12.75 -1.24 25.31
N TYR A 323 11.57 -1.65 24.88
CA TYR A 323 10.32 -1.02 25.31
C TYR A 323 10.08 -1.14 26.81
N ASP A 324 10.37 -2.32 27.39
CA ASP A 324 10.21 -2.56 28.83
C ASP A 324 11.19 -1.72 29.67
N LEU A 325 12.45 -1.62 29.21
CA LEU A 325 13.48 -0.81 29.88
C LEU A 325 13.18 0.69 29.82
N MET A 326 12.69 1.17 28.67
CA MET A 326 12.30 2.57 28.48
C MET A 326 10.95 2.90 29.12
N GLY A 327 10.13 1.89 29.44
CA GLY A 327 8.76 2.08 29.91
C GLY A 327 7.85 2.79 28.90
N ASP A 328 8.23 2.76 27.60
CA ASP A 328 7.49 3.41 26.52
C ASP A 328 7.51 2.58 25.23
N ASN A 329 6.34 2.12 24.80
CA ASN A 329 6.14 1.36 23.56
C ASN A 329 6.30 2.23 22.29
N MET A 330 6.48 3.55 22.45
CA MET A 330 6.72 4.49 21.35
C MET A 330 8.18 4.91 21.23
N TYR A 331 9.09 4.28 21.97
CA TYR A 331 10.52 4.55 21.85
C TYR A 331 10.99 4.44 20.38
N ASN A 332 11.87 5.39 20.01
CA ASN A 332 12.42 5.47 18.66
C ASN A 332 13.95 5.64 18.70
N SER A 333 14.67 4.66 18.15
CA SER A 333 16.13 4.67 18.13
C SER A 333 16.76 5.50 17.01
N ASN A 334 15.96 6.12 16.13
CA ASN A 334 16.47 6.83 14.94
C ASN A 334 16.90 8.27 15.22
N TRP A 335 16.72 8.80 16.40
CA TRP A 335 17.00 10.20 16.71
C TRP A 335 17.91 10.38 17.92
N GLY A 336 18.40 11.60 18.09
CA GLY A 336 19.17 12.05 19.24
C GLY A 336 19.36 13.56 19.21
N TYR A 337 20.10 14.08 20.18
CA TYR A 337 20.38 15.51 20.28
C TYR A 337 21.67 15.89 19.55
N GLN A 338 21.61 16.94 18.76
CA GLN A 338 22.76 17.61 18.17
C GLN A 338 22.75 19.08 18.60
N ASN A 339 23.74 19.50 19.37
CA ASN A 339 23.79 20.86 19.94
C ASN A 339 22.46 21.26 20.63
N GLY A 340 21.87 20.35 21.38
CA GLY A 340 20.59 20.52 22.08
C GLY A 340 19.33 20.54 21.20
N LYS A 341 19.44 20.21 19.91
CA LYS A 341 18.30 20.11 18.98
C LYS A 341 18.08 18.67 18.57
N VAL A 342 16.81 18.27 18.46
CA VAL A 342 16.43 16.96 17.95
C VAL A 342 16.84 16.81 16.48
N ARG A 343 17.57 15.72 16.17
CA ARG A 343 17.93 15.32 14.81
C ARG A 343 17.61 13.85 14.63
N ASN A 344 16.82 13.53 13.61
CA ASN A 344 16.54 12.16 13.20
C ASN A 344 17.54 11.74 12.12
N ALA A 345 18.10 10.55 12.24
CA ALA A 345 19.05 10.01 11.27
C ALA A 345 18.34 9.50 10.00
N ARG A 346 17.07 9.13 10.12
CA ARG A 346 16.30 8.55 9.05
C ARG A 346 15.16 9.47 8.68
N VAL A 347 15.40 10.26 7.66
CA VAL A 347 14.46 11.28 7.17
C VAL A 347 14.05 10.91 5.76
N ARG A 348 12.75 10.70 5.54
CA ARG A 348 12.21 10.49 4.19
C ARG A 348 11.90 11.83 3.54
N LYS A 349 12.23 11.94 2.27
CA LYS A 349 11.93 13.08 1.41
C LYS A 349 11.27 12.57 0.15
N THR A 350 10.11 13.12 -0.19
CA THR A 350 9.34 12.68 -1.35
C THR A 350 8.84 13.85 -2.16
N HIS A 351 8.98 13.78 -3.46
CA HIS A 351 8.29 14.67 -4.40
C HIS A 351 8.21 14.02 -5.77
N GLU A 352 7.08 13.42 -6.08
CA GLU A 352 6.82 12.73 -7.34
C GLU A 352 5.55 13.29 -7.99
N PRO A 353 5.65 14.44 -8.69
CA PRO A 353 4.51 15.05 -9.37
C PRO A 353 3.98 14.18 -10.49
N ILE A 354 2.67 14.33 -10.73
CA ILE A 354 1.92 13.66 -11.79
C ILE A 354 1.27 14.70 -12.69
N ALA A 355 1.38 14.48 -14.00
CA ALA A 355 0.60 15.20 -15.00
C ALA A 355 -0.16 14.20 -15.85
N PHE A 356 -1.43 14.47 -16.16
CA PHE A 356 -2.15 13.69 -17.15
C PHE A 356 -2.95 14.56 -18.12
N LEU A 357 -3.14 14.02 -19.31
CA LEU A 357 -4.02 14.56 -20.34
C LEU A 357 -4.96 13.44 -20.77
N LYS A 358 -6.28 13.69 -20.64
CA LYS A 358 -7.32 12.74 -21.02
C LYS A 358 -8.21 13.36 -22.09
N TYR A 359 -8.48 12.62 -23.14
CA TYR A 359 -9.45 12.96 -24.18
C TYR A 359 -10.59 11.96 -24.15
N ASP A 360 -11.82 12.47 -24.03
CA ASP A 360 -13.06 11.71 -24.10
C ASP A 360 -13.78 12.03 -25.41
N TYR A 361 -14.20 10.99 -26.12
CA TYR A 361 -14.96 11.06 -27.37
C TYR A 361 -16.27 10.27 -27.26
N THR A 362 -17.41 10.96 -27.35
CA THR A 362 -18.75 10.38 -27.17
C THR A 362 -19.63 10.77 -28.36
N PRO A 363 -19.45 10.14 -29.54
CA PRO A 363 -20.21 10.48 -30.75
C PRO A 363 -21.69 10.09 -30.70
N SER A 364 -22.04 9.13 -29.82
CA SER A 364 -23.43 8.69 -29.62
C SER A 364 -23.60 8.17 -28.19
N ASP A 365 -24.84 7.94 -27.78
CA ASP A 365 -25.16 7.35 -26.49
C ASP A 365 -24.73 5.87 -26.39
N ASP A 366 -24.49 5.21 -27.55
CA ASP A 366 -24.07 3.80 -27.65
C ASP A 366 -22.56 3.61 -27.75
N PHE A 367 -21.81 4.66 -27.97
CA PHE A 367 -20.36 4.55 -28.11
C PHE A 367 -19.64 5.69 -27.41
N ASN A 368 -18.70 5.35 -26.56
CA ASN A 368 -17.69 6.29 -26.08
C ASN A 368 -16.30 5.67 -26.13
N ALA A 369 -15.30 6.53 -26.25
CA ALA A 369 -13.90 6.15 -26.18
C ALA A 369 -13.14 7.20 -25.40
N SER A 370 -12.10 6.77 -24.71
CA SER A 370 -11.19 7.67 -24.01
C SER A 370 -9.74 7.26 -24.21
N ALA A 371 -8.86 8.25 -24.20
CA ALA A 371 -7.43 8.06 -24.23
C ALA A 371 -6.77 8.96 -23.19
N THR A 372 -5.96 8.37 -22.32
CA THR A 372 -5.22 9.08 -21.26
C THR A 372 -3.73 8.85 -21.44
N VAL A 373 -2.97 9.92 -21.43
CA VAL A 373 -1.51 9.92 -21.29
C VAL A 373 -1.19 10.47 -19.91
N LEU A 374 -0.34 9.76 -19.17
CA LEU A 374 0.06 10.15 -17.83
C LEU A 374 1.57 10.04 -17.69
N TYR A 375 2.18 11.04 -17.06
CA TYR A 375 3.58 11.07 -16.72
C TYR A 375 3.77 11.37 -15.24
N ARG A 376 4.45 10.46 -14.54
CA ARG A 376 4.91 10.61 -13.15
C ARG A 376 6.43 10.71 -13.18
N PHE A 377 6.98 11.67 -12.44
CA PHE A 377 8.42 11.89 -12.37
C PHE A 377 8.79 12.44 -10.99
N GLY A 378 10.07 12.37 -10.64
CA GLY A 378 10.56 12.95 -9.41
C GLY A 378 11.29 11.96 -8.54
N SER A 379 11.49 12.32 -7.27
CA SER A 379 12.35 11.63 -6.32
C SER A 379 11.59 11.20 -5.08
N ASN A 380 11.93 10.01 -4.62
CA ASN A 380 11.57 9.48 -3.32
C ASN A 380 12.85 8.95 -2.68
N GLY A 381 13.24 9.49 -1.53
CA GLY A 381 14.50 9.12 -0.91
C GLY A 381 14.43 9.16 0.61
N TYR A 382 15.42 8.56 1.25
CA TYR A 382 15.56 8.61 2.69
C TYR A 382 17.02 8.66 3.12
N THR A 383 17.29 9.37 4.22
CA THR A 383 18.61 9.40 4.83
C THR A 383 18.83 8.20 5.74
N ALA A 384 20.08 7.81 5.93
CA ALA A 384 20.51 6.83 6.91
C ALA A 384 21.93 7.15 7.40
N LEU A 385 22.33 6.58 8.53
CA LEU A 385 23.73 6.57 8.91
C LEU A 385 24.46 5.44 8.19
N ASP A 386 25.64 5.74 7.66
CA ASP A 386 26.62 4.79 7.15
C ASP A 386 27.95 4.99 7.90
N TRP A 387 28.66 3.91 8.17
CA TRP A 387 29.89 3.97 8.97
C TRP A 387 30.94 2.98 8.50
N TYR A 388 32.19 3.35 8.74
CA TYR A 388 33.36 2.58 8.34
C TYR A 388 34.29 2.36 9.55
N ASP A 389 34.63 1.10 9.82
CA ASP A 389 35.53 0.72 10.91
C ASP A 389 35.23 1.48 12.22
N ALA A 390 33.95 1.49 12.60
CA ALA A 390 33.42 2.16 13.75
C ALA A 390 32.27 1.37 14.37
N GLN A 391 31.93 1.67 15.63
CA GLN A 391 30.82 1.01 16.31
C GLN A 391 29.48 1.40 15.66
N ASP A 392 28.53 0.46 15.70
CA ASP A 392 27.15 0.73 15.29
C ASP A 392 26.61 1.93 16.10
N PRO A 393 26.19 3.01 15.44
CA PRO A 393 25.74 4.21 16.12
C PRO A 393 24.32 4.12 16.70
N ARG A 394 23.60 3.04 16.42
CA ARG A 394 22.24 2.85 16.90
C ARG A 394 22.26 2.47 18.38
N PRO A 395 21.52 3.17 19.24
CA PRO A 395 21.49 2.90 20.67
C PRO A 395 20.92 1.52 20.99
N ASP A 396 19.86 1.08 20.29
CA ASP A 396 19.19 -0.21 20.44
C ASP A 396 19.87 -1.39 19.71
N TYR A 397 21.16 -1.21 19.34
CA TYR A 397 21.97 -2.33 18.84
C TYR A 397 22.13 -3.37 19.94
N TYR A 398 21.82 -4.63 19.64
CA TYR A 398 21.70 -5.69 20.64
C TYR A 398 22.91 -5.82 21.60
N ARG A 399 24.14 -5.42 21.15
CA ARG A 399 25.35 -5.44 22.00
C ARG A 399 25.40 -4.34 23.04
N ASN A 400 24.47 -3.38 23.01
CA ASN A 400 24.34 -2.33 24.00
C ASN A 400 23.30 -2.69 25.08
N LEU A 401 22.50 -3.75 24.87
CA LEU A 401 21.40 -4.11 25.75
C LEU A 401 21.86 -5.00 26.92
N PRO A 402 21.17 -4.94 28.08
CA PRO A 402 21.50 -5.76 29.24
C PRO A 402 21.52 -7.27 28.93
N SER A 403 20.56 -7.79 28.14
CA SER A 403 20.49 -9.20 27.76
C SER A 403 21.77 -9.70 27.11
N TYR A 404 22.47 -8.87 26.33
CA TYR A 404 23.74 -9.23 25.72
C TYR A 404 24.83 -9.60 26.75
N PHE A 405 24.80 -9.00 27.94
CA PHE A 405 25.82 -9.23 28.99
C PHE A 405 25.41 -10.26 30.02
N TYR A 406 24.23 -10.80 29.97
CA TYR A 406 23.70 -11.73 30.97
C TYR A 406 23.06 -13.00 30.38
N ASP A 407 23.24 -13.27 29.12
CA ASP A 407 22.74 -14.51 28.56
C ASP A 407 23.67 -15.69 28.90
N ALA A 408 23.23 -16.54 29.84
CA ALA A 408 23.96 -17.72 30.24
C ALA A 408 24.13 -18.79 29.14
N ASN A 409 23.36 -18.69 28.07
CA ASN A 409 23.37 -19.59 26.93
C ASN A 409 24.31 -19.14 25.80
N THR A 410 24.84 -17.93 25.89
CA THR A 410 25.77 -17.38 24.92
C THR A 410 27.21 -17.45 25.45
N ASP A 411 28.18 -16.94 24.72
CA ASP A 411 29.59 -16.95 25.06
C ASP A 411 29.85 -16.51 26.53
N MET A 412 30.57 -17.36 27.30
CA MET A 412 30.96 -17.07 28.69
C MET A 412 31.73 -15.75 28.83
N ASN A 413 32.38 -15.26 27.79
CA ASN A 413 33.04 -13.96 27.78
C ASN A 413 32.04 -12.79 27.78
N ARG A 414 30.78 -13.03 27.43
CA ARG A 414 29.72 -12.06 27.48
C ARG A 414 28.99 -12.01 28.81
N ASN A 415 29.04 -13.05 29.60
CA ASN A 415 28.43 -13.03 30.94
C ASN A 415 29.27 -12.17 31.89
N ASN A 416 28.96 -10.86 31.90
CA ASN A 416 29.67 -9.84 32.65
C ASN A 416 28.70 -9.03 33.52
N PRO A 417 28.58 -9.39 34.84
CA PRO A 417 27.62 -8.72 35.73
C PRO A 417 27.83 -7.20 35.88
N LEU A 418 29.07 -6.72 35.76
CA LEU A 418 29.37 -5.29 35.86
C LEU A 418 28.85 -4.55 34.62
N LYS A 419 29.09 -5.11 33.44
CA LYS A 419 28.57 -4.54 32.19
C LYS A 419 27.05 -4.63 32.11
N TRP A 420 26.48 -5.75 32.56
CA TRP A 420 25.04 -5.90 32.71
C TRP A 420 24.47 -4.81 33.62
N GLY A 421 25.01 -4.65 34.82
CA GLY A 421 24.55 -3.65 35.77
C GLY A 421 24.63 -2.21 35.20
N TRP A 422 25.72 -1.89 34.50
CA TRP A 422 25.93 -0.61 33.86
C TRP A 422 24.94 -0.39 32.69
N SER A 423 24.78 -1.38 31.82
CA SER A 423 23.79 -1.30 30.71
C SER A 423 22.36 -1.17 31.23
N ASN A 424 22.00 -1.97 32.25
CA ASN A 424 20.67 -1.87 32.87
C ASN A 424 20.43 -0.52 33.52
N GLU A 425 21.41 0.07 34.20
CA GLU A 425 21.34 1.40 34.79
C GLU A 425 21.05 2.47 33.72
N ILE A 426 21.79 2.46 32.61
CA ILE A 426 21.61 3.40 31.49
C ILE A 426 20.17 3.33 30.95
N TRP A 427 19.70 2.12 30.64
CA TRP A 427 18.41 1.95 30.00
C TRP A 427 17.23 2.19 30.93
N THR A 428 17.34 1.88 32.21
CA THR A 428 16.27 2.12 33.19
C THR A 428 16.22 3.58 33.66
N HIS A 429 17.31 4.35 33.48
CA HIS A 429 17.39 5.79 33.79
C HIS A 429 17.71 6.60 32.55
N ALA A 430 16.99 6.32 31.46
CA ALA A 430 17.24 6.90 30.14
C ALA A 430 17.22 8.43 30.11
N ASP A 431 16.43 9.07 30.97
CA ASP A 431 16.37 10.53 31.12
C ASP A 431 17.68 11.12 31.64
N GLU A 432 18.48 10.34 32.40
CA GLU A 432 19.79 10.73 32.90
C GLU A 432 20.91 10.47 31.91
N TYR A 433 20.67 9.53 30.93
CA TYR A 433 21.64 9.10 29.92
C TYR A 433 21.11 9.22 28.50
N PRO A 434 20.56 10.38 28.09
CA PRO A 434 19.94 10.50 26.78
C PRO A 434 20.90 10.30 25.60
N GLU A 435 22.18 10.57 25.78
CA GLU A 435 23.24 10.34 24.77
C GLU A 435 23.61 8.86 24.58
N LEU A 436 23.20 7.97 25.51
CA LEU A 436 23.46 6.53 25.41
C LEU A 436 22.24 5.75 25.00
N THR A 437 21.05 6.28 25.22
CA THR A 437 19.77 5.68 24.84
C THR A 437 19.19 6.23 23.51
N HIS A 438 19.83 7.26 22.97
CA HIS A 438 19.54 7.86 21.67
C HIS A 438 20.84 8.04 20.87
N ILE A 439 20.73 8.50 19.61
CA ILE A 439 21.92 8.72 18.78
C ILE A 439 22.76 9.85 19.36
N ASP A 440 23.99 9.56 19.73
CA ASP A 440 24.97 10.54 20.19
C ASP A 440 25.64 11.25 19.01
N TRP A 441 24.96 12.25 18.47
CA TRP A 441 25.46 13.04 17.35
C TRP A 441 26.76 13.78 17.67
N ASP A 442 26.92 14.30 18.89
CA ASP A 442 28.11 15.05 19.29
C ASP A 442 29.33 14.12 19.35
N ARG A 443 29.18 12.90 19.81
CA ARG A 443 30.22 11.86 19.77
C ARG A 443 30.62 11.52 18.33
N ILE A 444 29.62 11.33 17.43
CA ILE A 444 29.86 11.06 16.00
C ILE A 444 30.70 12.17 15.36
N TYR A 445 30.32 13.45 15.58
CA TYR A 445 31.08 14.59 15.08
C TYR A 445 32.50 14.66 15.66
N ASN A 446 32.66 14.41 16.95
CA ASN A 446 33.97 14.41 17.59
C ASN A 446 34.86 13.30 17.08
N MET A 447 34.32 12.11 16.85
CA MET A 447 35.07 10.99 16.26
C MET A 447 35.59 11.32 14.86
N ASN A 448 34.74 11.89 14.00
CA ASN A 448 35.15 12.25 12.65
C ASN A 448 36.24 13.32 12.62
N ARG A 449 36.16 14.35 13.52
CA ARG A 449 37.17 15.42 13.62
C ARG A 449 38.54 14.90 14.03
N GLN A 450 38.62 13.77 14.75
CA GLN A 450 39.87 13.17 15.24
C GLN A 450 40.57 12.27 14.19
N GLN A 451 40.00 12.08 13.00
CA GLN A 451 40.44 11.09 12.01
C GLN A 451 41.25 11.68 10.85
N ASN A 452 41.97 12.76 11.03
CA ASN A 452 42.77 13.40 10.00
C ASN A 452 41.98 13.71 8.71
N GLY A 453 40.73 14.15 8.88
CA GLY A 453 39.83 14.54 7.79
C GLY A 453 38.97 13.40 7.21
N ARG A 454 39.36 12.13 7.37
CA ARG A 454 38.52 11.01 6.91
C ARG A 454 37.34 10.78 7.86
N ALA A 455 36.11 10.89 7.35
CA ALA A 455 34.92 10.56 8.11
C ALA A 455 34.83 9.05 8.38
N LYS A 456 34.55 8.65 9.61
CA LYS A 456 34.17 7.29 9.98
C LYS A 456 32.65 7.06 9.96
N TYR A 457 31.88 8.11 10.18
CA TYR A 457 30.45 8.13 10.08
C TYR A 457 30.04 9.18 9.08
N ILE A 458 29.05 8.87 8.25
CA ILE A 458 28.40 9.82 7.36
C ILE A 458 26.89 9.66 7.44
N GLN A 459 26.19 10.70 7.04
CA GLN A 459 24.79 10.56 6.67
C GLN A 459 24.70 10.39 5.17
N GLU A 460 24.18 9.27 4.72
CA GLU A 460 23.86 9.02 3.33
C GLU A 460 22.40 9.42 3.03
N GLU A 461 22.10 9.73 1.78
CA GLU A 461 20.75 9.81 1.26
C GLU A 461 20.60 8.80 0.11
N ARG A 462 19.63 7.90 0.24
CA ARG A 462 19.28 6.90 -0.80
C ARG A 462 18.16 7.45 -1.63
N HIS A 463 18.33 7.47 -2.93
CA HIS A 463 17.40 8.05 -3.89
C HIS A 463 16.74 6.98 -4.74
N VAL A 464 15.47 7.23 -5.08
CA VAL A 464 14.66 6.48 -6.02
C VAL A 464 14.01 7.50 -6.95
N ASP A 465 14.62 7.75 -8.09
CA ASP A 465 14.21 8.79 -9.02
C ASP A 465 13.45 8.17 -10.19
N GLN A 466 12.16 8.51 -10.29
CA GLN A 466 11.26 7.91 -11.27
C GLN A 466 11.03 8.74 -12.51
N GLN A 467 10.92 8.03 -13.64
CA GLN A 467 10.35 8.51 -14.89
C GLN A 467 9.38 7.44 -15.40
N ASP A 468 8.08 7.68 -15.26
CA ASP A 468 7.04 6.71 -15.52
C ASP A 468 6.01 7.26 -16.50
N PHE A 469 6.10 6.83 -17.75
CA PHE A 469 5.19 7.20 -18.83
C PHE A 469 4.14 6.11 -18.99
N ASN A 470 2.87 6.52 -18.98
CA ASN A 470 1.73 5.63 -19.07
C ASN A 470 0.75 6.09 -20.14
N PHE A 471 0.16 5.13 -20.83
CA PHE A 471 -0.95 5.30 -21.76
C PHE A 471 -2.07 4.32 -21.44
N ALA A 472 -3.30 4.79 -21.44
CA ALA A 472 -4.49 3.95 -21.41
C ALA A 472 -5.52 4.46 -22.42
N GLY A 473 -5.91 3.59 -23.34
CA GLY A 473 -7.03 3.80 -24.24
C GLY A 473 -8.16 2.85 -23.89
N SER A 474 -9.40 3.30 -23.86
CA SER A 474 -10.55 2.44 -23.60
C SER A 474 -11.74 2.85 -24.45
N PHE A 475 -12.66 1.92 -24.68
CA PHE A 475 -13.94 2.18 -25.33
C PHE A 475 -15.05 1.43 -24.62
N LEU A 476 -16.25 1.98 -24.75
CA LEU A 476 -17.52 1.36 -24.41
C LEU A 476 -18.39 1.37 -25.66
N TRP A 477 -18.99 0.24 -25.97
CA TRP A 477 -19.92 0.09 -27.09
C TRP A 477 -21.16 -0.72 -26.67
N ARG A 478 -22.32 -0.21 -27.00
CA ARG A 478 -23.61 -0.84 -26.79
C ARG A 478 -24.18 -1.31 -28.14
N PRO A 479 -23.83 -2.52 -28.59
CA PRO A 479 -24.36 -3.04 -29.85
C PRO A 479 -25.85 -3.34 -29.81
N MET A 480 -26.41 -3.52 -28.62
CA MET A 480 -27.80 -3.87 -28.33
C MET A 480 -28.19 -3.37 -26.95
N ASP A 481 -29.45 -3.16 -26.66
CA ASP A 481 -29.97 -2.66 -25.38
C ASP A 481 -29.55 -3.54 -24.18
N ASN A 482 -29.38 -4.83 -24.41
CA ASN A 482 -29.03 -5.81 -23.40
C ASN A 482 -27.54 -6.24 -23.41
N ALA A 483 -26.70 -5.58 -24.22
CA ALA A 483 -25.29 -5.93 -24.34
C ALA A 483 -24.40 -4.68 -24.28
N VAL A 484 -23.38 -4.73 -23.43
CA VAL A 484 -22.35 -3.71 -23.31
C VAL A 484 -20.99 -4.36 -23.49
N VAL A 485 -20.24 -3.86 -24.46
CA VAL A 485 -18.86 -4.30 -24.72
C VAL A 485 -17.91 -3.18 -24.30
N ARG A 486 -16.89 -3.52 -23.52
CA ARG A 486 -15.82 -2.60 -23.14
C ARG A 486 -14.48 -3.24 -23.47
N GLY A 487 -13.52 -2.41 -23.79
CA GLY A 487 -12.17 -2.88 -24.05
C GLY A 487 -11.16 -1.76 -23.95
N GLY A 488 -9.89 -2.13 -23.89
CA GLY A 488 -8.84 -1.14 -23.81
C GLY A 488 -7.46 -1.70 -24.08
N LEU A 489 -6.55 -0.75 -24.27
CA LEU A 489 -5.12 -0.97 -24.45
C LEU A 489 -4.38 -0.16 -23.40
N THR A 490 -3.31 -0.74 -22.86
CA THR A 490 -2.43 -0.08 -21.90
C THR A 490 -0.97 -0.22 -22.32
N ALA A 491 -0.19 0.81 -22.08
CA ALA A 491 1.26 0.78 -22.27
C ALA A 491 1.92 1.56 -21.13
N ARG A 492 2.99 0.99 -20.58
CA ARG A 492 3.81 1.62 -19.55
C ARG A 492 5.28 1.49 -19.87
N ILE A 493 6.00 2.58 -19.72
CA ILE A 493 7.45 2.67 -19.86
C ILE A 493 7.97 3.34 -18.60
N ASN A 494 8.57 2.55 -17.72
CA ASN A 494 9.15 3.04 -16.47
C ASN A 494 10.67 2.89 -16.50
N ARG A 495 11.36 3.92 -16.01
CA ARG A 495 12.79 3.92 -15.69
C ARG A 495 12.96 4.56 -14.33
N THR A 496 13.47 3.81 -13.38
CA THR A 496 13.73 4.27 -12.01
C THR A 496 15.23 4.16 -11.72
N GLU A 497 15.86 5.27 -11.36
CA GLU A 497 17.25 5.31 -10.93
C GLU A 497 17.33 5.09 -9.42
N TYR A 498 18.18 4.16 -9.02
CA TYR A 498 18.51 3.86 -7.63
C TYR A 498 19.98 4.21 -7.40
N TYR A 499 20.23 5.18 -6.53
CA TYR A 499 21.57 5.56 -6.13
C TYR A 499 21.60 6.04 -4.68
N LYS A 500 22.79 6.21 -4.13
CA LYS A 500 22.98 6.90 -2.87
C LYS A 500 24.05 7.97 -2.97
N GLU A 501 23.93 9.00 -2.16
CA GLU A 501 24.89 10.10 -2.09
C GLU A 501 25.27 10.43 -0.65
N VAL A 502 26.39 11.12 -0.48
CA VAL A 502 26.81 11.65 0.81
C VAL A 502 26.00 12.90 1.13
N ALA A 503 25.06 12.79 2.07
CA ALA A 503 24.24 13.93 2.50
C ALA A 503 24.95 14.83 3.52
N ASP A 504 25.78 14.27 4.43
CA ASP A 504 26.53 15.00 5.44
C ASP A 504 27.76 14.19 5.87
N LEU A 505 28.92 14.82 5.91
CA LEU A 505 30.18 14.21 6.38
C LEU A 505 30.33 14.20 7.91
N LEU A 506 29.35 14.71 8.62
CA LEU A 506 29.27 14.73 10.10
C LEU A 506 30.56 15.25 10.78
N GLY A 507 31.16 16.31 10.22
CA GLY A 507 32.36 16.94 10.74
C GLY A 507 33.67 16.40 10.17
N GLY A 508 33.63 15.40 9.28
CA GLY A 508 34.77 14.97 8.48
C GLY A 508 34.99 15.84 7.24
N GLU A 509 36.12 15.69 6.56
CA GLU A 509 36.43 16.42 5.34
C GLU A 509 36.15 15.61 4.07
N TYR A 510 36.21 14.28 4.17
CA TYR A 510 35.93 13.36 3.08
C TYR A 510 35.58 11.96 3.58
N PHE A 511 34.98 11.16 2.74
CA PHE A 511 34.73 9.71 2.92
C PHE A 511 35.37 8.93 1.77
N LEU A 512 35.58 7.63 1.89
CA LEU A 512 36.12 6.80 0.80
C LEU A 512 35.02 5.91 0.22
N ASP A 513 35.02 5.79 -1.10
CA ASP A 513 34.09 4.91 -1.85
C ASP A 513 34.63 3.49 -1.88
N THR A 514 34.61 2.85 -0.72
CA THR A 514 35.06 1.44 -0.55
C THR A 514 33.93 0.60 0.06
N ASP A 515 33.92 -0.68 -0.29
CA ASP A 515 33.05 -1.65 0.33
C ASP A 515 33.70 -2.20 1.61
N ASN A 516 33.10 -1.90 2.76
CA ASN A 516 33.64 -2.23 4.08
C ASN A 516 33.74 -3.73 4.34
N PHE A 517 32.79 -4.52 3.83
CA PHE A 517 32.82 -5.96 3.96
C PHE A 517 33.87 -6.58 3.03
N ALA A 518 33.97 -6.08 1.80
CA ALA A 518 35.01 -6.47 0.87
C ALA A 518 36.42 -6.10 1.39
N GLU A 519 36.58 -4.97 2.08
CA GLU A 519 37.85 -4.57 2.66
C GLU A 519 38.27 -5.55 3.77
N ARG A 520 37.36 -6.02 4.59
CA ARG A 520 37.62 -7.05 5.59
C ARG A 520 38.08 -8.38 4.97
N ASP A 521 37.37 -8.83 3.94
CA ASP A 521 37.51 -10.17 3.37
C ASP A 521 38.57 -10.21 2.26
N PHE A 522 38.80 -9.10 1.56
CA PHE A 522 39.67 -9.00 0.38
C PHE A 522 40.73 -7.89 0.49
N ALA A 523 41.20 -7.53 1.69
CA ALA A 523 42.19 -6.45 1.89
C ALA A 523 43.45 -6.63 1.06
N ALA A 524 43.87 -7.88 0.78
CA ALA A 524 45.01 -8.18 -0.09
C ALA A 524 44.76 -7.99 -1.58
N THR A 525 43.53 -7.68 -1.98
CA THR A 525 43.09 -7.51 -3.37
C THR A 525 42.43 -6.15 -3.56
N PRO A 526 43.22 -5.06 -3.67
CA PRO A 526 42.72 -3.68 -3.56
C PRO A 526 41.63 -3.32 -4.56
N TYR A 527 41.56 -3.90 -5.75
CA TYR A 527 40.54 -3.63 -6.72
C TYR A 527 39.15 -4.12 -6.28
N LYS A 528 39.09 -5.27 -5.56
CA LYS A 528 37.82 -5.85 -5.08
C LYS A 528 37.11 -4.97 -4.05
N VAL A 529 37.87 -4.14 -3.34
CA VAL A 529 37.34 -3.24 -2.31
C VAL A 529 36.65 -2.00 -2.91
N GLN A 530 36.89 -1.73 -4.19
CA GLN A 530 36.38 -0.51 -4.83
C GLN A 530 34.91 -0.60 -5.24
N ASN A 531 34.09 0.36 -4.86
CA ASN A 531 32.75 0.51 -5.41
C ASN A 531 32.79 1.08 -6.84
N ASP A 532 33.79 1.92 -7.13
CA ASP A 532 34.06 2.48 -8.46
C ASP A 532 35.40 1.94 -8.98
N LEU A 533 35.36 0.81 -9.68
CA LEU A 533 36.54 0.16 -10.24
C LEU A 533 37.15 1.00 -11.36
N ASP A 534 36.35 1.65 -12.18
CA ASP A 534 36.84 2.41 -13.34
C ASP A 534 37.66 3.61 -12.86
N TYR A 535 37.22 4.32 -11.83
CA TYR A 535 38.01 5.37 -11.18
C TYR A 535 39.36 4.83 -10.62
N TRP A 536 39.31 3.68 -9.96
CA TRP A 536 40.52 3.05 -9.41
C TRP A 536 41.52 2.60 -10.52
N LEU A 537 41.02 2.09 -11.63
CA LEU A 537 41.85 1.71 -12.76
C LEU A 537 42.60 2.92 -13.35
N GLU A 538 41.99 4.09 -13.39
CA GLU A 538 42.59 5.32 -13.85
C GLU A 538 43.61 5.91 -12.88
N THR A 539 43.26 5.99 -11.59
CA THR A 539 44.01 6.75 -10.59
C THR A 539 44.92 5.89 -9.70
N GLY A 540 44.59 4.60 -9.55
CA GLY A 540 45.26 3.68 -8.60
C GLY A 540 44.88 3.93 -7.14
N GLN A 541 43.86 4.80 -6.88
CA GLN A 541 43.44 5.15 -5.53
C GLN A 541 41.92 4.98 -5.39
N ALA A 542 41.46 4.73 -4.16
CA ALA A 542 40.04 4.77 -3.86
C ALA A 542 39.47 6.18 -4.05
N ARG A 543 38.25 6.27 -4.56
CA ARG A 543 37.59 7.55 -4.80
C ARG A 543 37.27 8.26 -3.50
N THR A 544 37.66 9.54 -3.43
CA THR A 544 37.39 10.40 -2.29
C THR A 544 36.08 11.14 -2.50
N LEU A 545 35.18 11.05 -1.54
CA LEU A 545 33.82 11.56 -1.61
C LEU A 545 33.62 12.82 -0.80
N LYS A 546 32.84 13.76 -1.34
CA LYS A 546 32.33 14.99 -0.72
C LYS A 546 30.80 14.93 -0.62
N VAL A 547 30.21 15.89 0.08
CA VAL A 547 28.76 16.05 0.13
C VAL A 547 28.21 16.23 -1.29
N GLY A 548 27.17 15.47 -1.62
CA GLY A 548 26.53 15.43 -2.94
C GLY A 548 27.12 14.41 -3.93
N ASP A 549 28.23 13.73 -3.58
CA ASP A 549 28.81 12.70 -4.45
C ASP A 549 28.01 11.39 -4.34
N LYS A 550 27.62 10.83 -5.48
CA LYS A 550 27.07 9.47 -5.58
C LYS A 550 28.13 8.45 -5.26
N TYR A 551 27.78 7.37 -4.55
CA TYR A 551 28.72 6.34 -4.17
C TYR A 551 28.03 5.00 -3.90
N GLY A 552 28.83 3.95 -3.76
CA GLY A 552 28.37 2.62 -3.34
C GLY A 552 27.61 1.87 -4.43
N TYR A 553 26.54 2.44 -4.98
CA TYR A 553 25.77 1.88 -6.10
C TYR A 553 25.06 2.97 -6.90
N ASP A 554 24.91 2.72 -8.20
CA ASP A 554 24.06 3.50 -9.11
C ASP A 554 23.56 2.57 -10.22
N TYR A 555 22.23 2.48 -10.41
CA TYR A 555 21.63 1.64 -11.45
C TYR A 555 20.22 2.07 -11.81
N TYR A 556 19.80 1.77 -13.03
CA TYR A 556 18.41 1.86 -13.47
C TYR A 556 17.68 0.53 -13.30
N ALA A 557 16.47 0.58 -12.76
CA ALA A 557 15.44 -0.44 -12.93
C ALA A 557 14.56 -0.03 -14.11
N GLN A 558 14.47 -0.89 -15.10
CA GLN A 558 13.70 -0.65 -16.33
C GLN A 558 12.51 -1.61 -16.37
N VAL A 559 11.28 -1.08 -16.51
CA VAL A 559 10.06 -1.90 -16.60
C VAL A 559 9.25 -1.48 -17.82
N ARG A 560 8.73 -2.46 -18.55
CA ARG A 560 7.84 -2.27 -19.71
C ARG A 560 6.62 -3.18 -19.54
N ASN A 561 5.43 -2.59 -19.60
CA ASN A 561 4.18 -3.33 -19.56
C ASN A 561 3.30 -2.92 -20.73
N PHE A 562 2.78 -3.91 -21.44
CA PHE A 562 1.81 -3.72 -22.52
C PHE A 562 0.63 -4.64 -22.27
N GLY A 563 -0.59 -4.15 -22.41
CA GLY A 563 -1.78 -4.94 -22.13
C GLY A 563 -2.94 -4.59 -23.04
N SER A 564 -3.80 -5.58 -23.20
CA SER A 564 -5.11 -5.42 -23.81
C SER A 564 -6.15 -6.16 -22.99
N TRP A 565 -7.36 -5.65 -22.98
CA TRP A 565 -8.48 -6.32 -22.31
C TRP A 565 -9.78 -6.08 -23.05
N LEU A 566 -10.71 -7.02 -22.86
CA LEU A 566 -12.05 -6.96 -23.42
C LEU A 566 -13.03 -7.57 -22.43
N SER A 567 -14.20 -6.93 -22.27
CA SER A 567 -15.30 -7.43 -21.47
C SER A 567 -16.64 -7.30 -22.21
N GLY A 568 -17.54 -8.25 -22.00
CA GLY A 568 -18.91 -8.21 -22.49
C GLY A 568 -19.87 -8.44 -21.34
N LYS A 569 -20.76 -7.49 -21.09
CA LYS A 569 -21.88 -7.61 -20.14
C LYS A 569 -23.15 -7.87 -20.91
N PHE A 570 -23.89 -8.88 -20.52
CA PHE A 570 -25.16 -9.29 -21.10
C PHE A 570 -26.22 -9.29 -20.01
N SER A 571 -27.37 -8.65 -20.28
CA SER A 571 -28.49 -8.54 -19.36
C SER A 571 -29.69 -9.32 -19.87
N PHE A 572 -30.27 -10.21 -19.05
CA PHE A 572 -31.39 -11.07 -19.34
C PHE A 572 -32.45 -10.94 -18.23
N GLY A 573 -33.26 -9.88 -18.31
CA GLY A 573 -34.17 -9.51 -17.22
C GLY A 573 -33.41 -9.25 -15.93
N SER A 574 -33.73 -9.98 -14.86
CA SER A 574 -33.07 -9.85 -13.55
C SER A 574 -31.65 -10.44 -13.47
N LEU A 575 -31.20 -11.18 -14.48
CA LEU A 575 -29.87 -11.78 -14.55
C LEU A 575 -28.98 -10.94 -15.46
N SER A 576 -27.77 -10.60 -14.99
CA SER A 576 -26.69 -10.12 -15.85
C SER A 576 -25.43 -10.97 -15.69
N ALA A 577 -24.73 -11.17 -16.79
CA ALA A 577 -23.47 -11.89 -16.85
C ALA A 577 -22.41 -11.01 -17.51
N THR A 578 -21.25 -10.92 -16.92
CA THR A 578 -20.08 -10.25 -17.51
C THR A 578 -18.96 -11.25 -17.67
N VAL A 579 -18.42 -11.34 -18.88
CA VAL A 579 -17.23 -12.15 -19.18
C VAL A 579 -16.12 -11.18 -19.60
N ALA A 580 -14.92 -11.34 -19.06
CA ALA A 580 -13.80 -10.49 -19.41
C ALA A 580 -12.50 -11.29 -19.56
N GLY A 581 -11.63 -10.82 -20.44
CA GLY A 581 -10.30 -11.37 -20.67
C GLY A 581 -9.23 -10.27 -20.76
N ARG A 582 -8.04 -10.58 -20.30
CA ARG A 582 -6.83 -9.73 -20.40
C ARG A 582 -5.70 -10.56 -20.99
N LEU A 583 -4.89 -9.91 -21.82
CA LEU A 583 -3.60 -10.41 -22.30
C LEU A 583 -2.57 -9.31 -22.07
N GLY A 584 -1.43 -9.64 -21.46
CA GLY A 584 -0.34 -8.73 -21.17
C GLY A 584 1.02 -9.27 -21.57
N TYR A 585 1.94 -8.36 -21.77
CA TYR A 585 3.37 -8.62 -21.91
C TYR A 585 4.12 -7.71 -20.95
N ASP A 586 4.83 -8.32 -20.01
CA ASP A 586 5.57 -7.64 -18.97
C ASP A 586 7.05 -7.99 -19.11
N SER A 587 7.93 -6.99 -19.06
CA SER A 587 9.36 -7.21 -19.10
C SER A 587 10.10 -6.21 -18.22
N PHE A 588 11.22 -6.65 -17.64
CA PHE A 588 12.07 -5.81 -16.84
C PHE A 588 13.54 -6.26 -16.90
N TRP A 589 14.45 -5.32 -16.62
CA TRP A 589 15.88 -5.54 -16.51
C TRP A 589 16.53 -4.49 -15.63
N ARG A 590 17.72 -4.81 -15.12
CA ARG A 590 18.59 -3.87 -14.44
C ARG A 590 19.64 -3.31 -15.42
N GLU A 591 20.05 -2.07 -15.23
CA GLU A 591 21.16 -1.44 -15.97
C GLU A 591 22.08 -0.75 -14.96
N GLY A 592 23.21 -1.39 -14.64
CA GLY A 592 24.21 -0.87 -13.71
C GLY A 592 25.00 0.27 -14.33
N LEU A 593 25.15 1.36 -13.58
CA LEU A 593 25.90 2.56 -14.00
C LEU A 593 27.27 2.65 -13.31
N MET A 594 27.51 1.85 -12.28
CA MET A 594 28.75 1.82 -11.51
C MET A 594 29.33 0.42 -11.55
N ARG A 595 30.62 0.30 -11.95
CA ARG A 595 31.35 -0.97 -12.01
C ARG A 595 32.06 -1.20 -10.69
N LYS A 596 31.61 -2.24 -9.96
CA LYS A 596 32.22 -2.62 -8.69
C LYS A 596 33.39 -3.59 -8.87
N GLY A 597 34.40 -3.46 -8.04
CA GLY A 597 35.54 -4.38 -8.05
C GLY A 597 35.22 -5.80 -7.65
N LEU A 598 34.17 -6.02 -6.85
CA LEU A 598 33.66 -7.36 -6.51
C LEU A 598 33.07 -8.09 -7.72
N PHE A 599 32.35 -7.38 -8.58
CA PHE A 599 31.63 -7.93 -9.71
C PHE A 599 31.93 -7.11 -10.99
N PRO A 600 33.21 -7.12 -11.47
CA PRO A 600 33.61 -6.32 -12.62
C PRO A 600 32.96 -6.76 -13.95
N GLY A 601 32.51 -8.03 -14.01
CA GLY A 601 32.00 -8.64 -15.23
C GLY A 601 33.13 -8.99 -16.20
N GLN A 602 32.84 -8.90 -17.50
CA GLN A 602 33.82 -9.09 -18.56
C GLN A 602 34.30 -7.73 -19.08
N PRO A 603 35.56 -7.61 -19.50
CA PRO A 603 36.04 -6.39 -20.14
C PRO A 603 35.34 -6.16 -21.48
N GLU A 604 34.96 -4.92 -21.75
CA GLU A 604 34.17 -4.56 -22.94
C GLU A 604 34.99 -4.65 -24.25
N ASP A 605 36.32 -4.45 -24.17
CA ASP A 605 37.23 -4.51 -25.30
C ASP A 605 38.62 -4.97 -24.90
N GLY A 606 39.49 -5.11 -25.92
CA GLY A 606 40.86 -5.56 -25.71
C GLY A 606 41.71 -4.56 -24.93
N ALA A 607 41.44 -3.27 -25.01
CA ALA A 607 42.16 -2.24 -24.26
C ALA A 607 41.83 -2.33 -22.77
N MET A 608 40.56 -2.50 -22.43
CA MET A 608 40.11 -2.73 -21.07
C MET A 608 40.67 -4.05 -20.50
N ALA A 609 40.65 -5.13 -21.28
CA ALA A 609 41.23 -6.42 -20.90
C ALA A 609 42.73 -6.29 -20.58
N ALA A 610 43.49 -5.54 -21.40
CA ALA A 610 44.90 -5.28 -21.14
C ALA A 610 45.12 -4.46 -19.86
N ALA A 611 44.30 -3.41 -19.62
CA ALA A 611 44.36 -2.60 -18.40
C ALA A 611 44.05 -3.42 -17.16
N TRP A 612 43.05 -4.31 -17.20
CA TRP A 612 42.72 -5.21 -16.12
C TRP A 612 43.87 -6.17 -15.81
N THR A 613 44.45 -6.79 -16.86
CA THR A 613 45.58 -7.68 -16.69
C THR A 613 46.78 -6.97 -16.04
N ALA A 614 47.06 -5.73 -16.47
CA ALA A 614 48.16 -4.92 -15.92
C ALA A 614 47.97 -4.56 -14.43
N LYS A 615 46.70 -4.44 -13.98
CA LYS A 615 46.32 -4.11 -12.59
C LYS A 615 45.93 -5.35 -11.75
N GLY A 616 45.95 -6.55 -12.33
CA GLY A 616 45.60 -7.81 -11.67
C GLY A 616 44.12 -7.98 -11.42
N VAL A 617 43.25 -7.26 -12.16
CA VAL A 617 41.81 -7.42 -12.09
C VAL A 617 41.40 -8.71 -12.79
N VAL A 618 40.60 -9.52 -12.10
CA VAL A 618 40.07 -10.80 -12.61
C VAL A 618 38.63 -10.60 -13.02
N ALA A 619 38.30 -10.97 -14.25
CA ALA A 619 36.94 -10.95 -14.78
C ALA A 619 36.05 -11.94 -13.98
N THR A 620 34.78 -11.59 -13.82
CA THR A 620 33.77 -12.40 -13.16
C THR A 620 32.65 -12.75 -14.12
N GLU A 621 31.92 -13.82 -13.86
CA GLU A 621 30.72 -14.20 -14.61
C GLU A 621 29.61 -13.17 -14.36
N GLU A 622 29.39 -12.85 -13.08
CA GLU A 622 28.45 -11.82 -12.67
C GLU A 622 29.02 -10.41 -12.88
N SER A 623 28.14 -9.47 -13.24
CA SER A 623 28.51 -8.07 -13.45
C SER A 623 27.66 -7.13 -12.62
N SER A 624 28.27 -6.06 -12.12
CA SER A 624 27.57 -4.92 -11.50
C SER A 624 27.20 -3.84 -12.52
N TYR A 625 27.84 -3.84 -13.70
CA TYR A 625 27.77 -2.81 -14.73
C TYR A 625 27.03 -3.30 -15.97
N GLY A 626 26.40 -2.32 -16.68
CA GLY A 626 25.70 -2.59 -17.91
C GLY A 626 24.33 -3.26 -17.71
N LYS A 627 23.75 -3.71 -18.80
CA LYS A 627 22.42 -4.30 -18.86
C LYS A 627 22.45 -5.76 -18.43
N SER A 628 21.54 -6.13 -17.50
CA SER A 628 21.28 -7.53 -17.16
C SER A 628 20.52 -8.24 -18.28
N ASP A 629 20.31 -9.54 -18.13
CA ASP A 629 19.32 -10.27 -18.91
C ASP A 629 17.95 -9.66 -18.72
N VAL A 630 17.11 -9.78 -19.77
CA VAL A 630 15.75 -9.27 -19.76
C VAL A 630 14.80 -10.39 -19.35
N SER A 631 14.15 -10.22 -18.21
CA SER A 631 13.04 -11.11 -17.85
C SER A 631 11.77 -10.66 -18.56
N SER A 632 11.08 -11.60 -19.20
CA SER A 632 9.86 -11.35 -19.98
C SER A 632 8.79 -12.38 -19.69
N PHE A 633 7.56 -11.91 -19.51
CA PHE A 633 6.42 -12.76 -19.18
C PHE A 633 5.22 -12.40 -20.04
N VAL A 634 4.53 -13.42 -20.51
CA VAL A 634 3.19 -13.27 -21.08
C VAL A 634 2.19 -13.57 -19.98
N THR A 635 1.37 -12.57 -19.67
CA THR A 635 0.37 -12.65 -18.61
C THR A 635 -1.04 -12.67 -19.21
N TYR A 636 -1.94 -13.44 -18.59
CA TYR A 636 -3.33 -13.50 -19.00
C TYR A 636 -4.25 -13.62 -17.79
N ALA A 637 -5.48 -13.18 -17.97
CA ALA A 637 -6.49 -13.31 -16.94
C ALA A 637 -7.88 -13.45 -17.58
N ALA A 638 -8.78 -14.10 -16.85
CA ALA A 638 -10.18 -14.22 -17.23
C ALA A 638 -11.08 -14.00 -16.02
N LYS A 639 -12.22 -13.33 -16.21
CA LYS A 639 -13.22 -13.09 -15.18
C LYS A 639 -14.61 -13.49 -15.68
N LEU A 640 -15.42 -13.99 -14.74
CA LEU A 640 -16.86 -14.21 -14.90
C LEU A 640 -17.56 -13.57 -13.70
N ASN A 641 -18.46 -12.63 -13.97
CA ASN A 641 -19.32 -12.05 -12.94
C ASN A 641 -20.77 -12.36 -13.30
N LEU A 642 -21.50 -12.91 -12.33
CA LEU A 642 -22.94 -13.19 -12.45
C LEU A 642 -23.66 -12.33 -11.42
N ASN A 643 -24.69 -11.62 -11.81
CA ASN A 643 -25.48 -10.79 -10.93
C ASN A 643 -26.97 -11.07 -11.15
N TYR A 644 -27.67 -11.40 -10.08
CA TYR A 644 -29.10 -11.67 -10.09
C TYR A 644 -29.83 -10.75 -9.11
N VAL A 645 -30.80 -10.02 -9.61
CA VAL A 645 -31.58 -9.07 -8.83
C VAL A 645 -32.89 -9.72 -8.37
N ILE A 646 -33.17 -9.62 -7.06
CA ILE A 646 -34.34 -10.18 -6.41
C ILE A 646 -35.21 -9.05 -5.87
N GLY A 647 -36.36 -8.82 -6.49
CA GLY A 647 -37.43 -7.97 -5.94
C GLY A 647 -37.01 -6.57 -5.49
N GLY A 648 -36.33 -5.79 -6.29
CA GLY A 648 -36.17 -4.36 -6.14
C GLY A 648 -35.19 -3.85 -5.03
N HIS A 649 -34.81 -4.70 -4.05
CA HIS A 649 -33.96 -4.29 -2.93
C HIS A 649 -32.80 -5.25 -2.68
N GLN A 650 -32.78 -6.40 -3.33
CA GLN A 650 -31.78 -7.42 -3.09
C GLN A 650 -31.06 -7.79 -4.36
N ARG A 651 -29.79 -8.07 -4.26
CA ARG A 651 -29.03 -8.73 -5.29
C ARG A 651 -28.15 -9.84 -4.72
N VAL A 652 -27.98 -10.90 -5.51
CA VAL A 652 -26.97 -11.92 -5.29
C VAL A 652 -26.02 -11.87 -6.47
N TYR A 653 -24.73 -11.76 -6.19
CA TYR A 653 -23.76 -11.76 -7.26
C TYR A 653 -22.54 -12.60 -6.90
N ALA A 654 -21.98 -13.23 -7.92
CA ALA A 654 -20.82 -14.09 -7.80
C ALA A 654 -19.74 -13.62 -8.79
N ASN A 655 -18.52 -13.56 -8.31
CA ASN A 655 -17.35 -13.23 -9.10
C ASN A 655 -16.38 -14.39 -9.07
N VAL A 656 -15.82 -14.75 -10.22
CA VAL A 656 -14.79 -15.77 -10.36
C VAL A 656 -13.72 -15.22 -11.29
N GLY A 657 -12.47 -15.38 -10.93
CA GLY A 657 -11.35 -14.94 -11.76
C GLY A 657 -10.13 -15.86 -11.65
N TYR A 658 -9.41 -15.95 -12.74
CA TYR A 658 -8.09 -16.56 -12.81
C TYR A 658 -7.11 -15.56 -13.42
N PHE A 659 -5.96 -15.40 -12.77
CA PHE A 659 -4.97 -14.36 -13.09
C PHE A 659 -3.58 -14.97 -13.14
N THR A 660 -2.78 -14.49 -14.07
CA THR A 660 -1.33 -14.65 -14.04
C THR A 660 -0.70 -13.28 -14.03
N ASP A 661 0.24 -13.05 -13.12
CA ASP A 661 0.93 -11.78 -12.97
C ASP A 661 2.45 -12.00 -12.92
N ALA A 662 3.20 -11.13 -13.59
CA ALA A 662 4.66 -11.21 -13.60
C ALA A 662 5.22 -10.87 -12.20
N PRO A 663 6.34 -11.50 -11.79
CA PRO A 663 7.08 -11.08 -10.60
C PRO A 663 7.46 -9.61 -10.69
N LYS A 664 7.54 -8.94 -9.55
CA LYS A 664 7.99 -7.54 -9.51
C LYS A 664 9.52 -7.48 -9.54
N PHE A 665 10.06 -6.36 -10.04
CA PHE A 665 11.50 -6.15 -10.13
C PHE A 665 12.21 -6.38 -8.79
N ASN A 666 11.67 -5.84 -7.69
CA ASN A 666 12.24 -5.98 -6.35
C ASN A 666 12.17 -7.41 -5.78
N GLN A 667 11.45 -8.33 -6.42
CA GLN A 667 11.32 -9.74 -6.05
C GLN A 667 12.08 -10.67 -7.00
N ALA A 668 12.80 -10.11 -7.98
CA ALA A 668 13.43 -10.87 -9.04
C ALA A 668 14.96 -10.84 -9.00
N PHE A 669 15.56 -9.77 -8.52
CA PHE A 669 17.01 -9.64 -8.41
C PHE A 669 17.49 -9.98 -7.01
N LEU A 670 18.56 -10.79 -6.91
CA LEU A 670 19.13 -11.21 -5.62
C LEU A 670 19.72 -10.02 -4.86
N SER A 671 20.53 -9.21 -5.53
CA SER A 671 21.13 -8.00 -4.96
C SER A 671 21.30 -6.90 -6.01
N PRO A 672 20.25 -6.15 -6.33
CA PRO A 672 20.33 -5.16 -7.40
C PRO A 672 21.27 -3.99 -7.09
N ARG A 673 21.68 -3.78 -5.84
CA ARG A 673 22.68 -2.77 -5.45
C ARG A 673 24.11 -3.19 -5.76
N THR A 674 24.36 -4.48 -5.91
CA THR A 674 25.71 -5.02 -6.08
C THR A 674 25.94 -5.64 -7.44
N ARG A 675 24.94 -6.29 -8.05
CA ARG A 675 25.11 -7.06 -9.28
C ARG A 675 23.82 -7.28 -10.07
N ASN A 676 24.00 -7.80 -11.32
CA ASN A 676 22.93 -8.03 -12.29
C ASN A 676 22.20 -9.38 -12.12
N THR A 677 22.49 -10.14 -11.08
CA THR A 677 22.02 -11.53 -10.91
C THR A 677 20.54 -11.60 -10.64
N LEU A 678 19.82 -12.26 -11.52
CA LEU A 678 18.41 -12.61 -11.38
C LEU A 678 18.25 -13.86 -10.50
N MET A 679 17.11 -14.01 -9.88
CA MET A 679 16.69 -15.25 -9.26
C MET A 679 16.43 -16.29 -10.37
N ASP A 680 16.87 -17.52 -10.17
CA ASP A 680 16.62 -18.63 -11.09
C ASP A 680 15.16 -19.02 -11.14
N ASP A 681 14.71 -19.57 -12.26
CA ASP A 681 13.38 -20.14 -12.45
C ASP A 681 12.21 -19.26 -11.98
N LEU A 682 12.27 -17.95 -12.29
CA LEU A 682 11.18 -17.03 -12.03
C LEU A 682 9.92 -17.43 -12.82
N GLU A 683 8.83 -17.62 -12.12
CA GLU A 683 7.52 -17.93 -12.67
C GLU A 683 6.52 -16.78 -12.47
N THR A 684 5.42 -16.82 -13.24
CA THR A 684 4.28 -15.93 -13.00
C THR A 684 3.51 -16.40 -11.77
N VAL A 685 3.09 -15.44 -10.93
CA VAL A 685 2.16 -15.71 -9.83
C VAL A 685 0.80 -16.08 -10.40
N LYS A 686 0.23 -17.21 -9.95
CA LYS A 686 -1.05 -17.76 -10.43
C LYS A 686 -2.10 -17.62 -9.34
N THR A 687 -3.14 -16.84 -9.60
CA THR A 687 -4.20 -16.58 -8.63
C THR A 687 -5.54 -17.08 -9.16
N PHE A 688 -6.22 -17.91 -8.38
CA PHE A 688 -7.65 -18.19 -8.52
C PHE A 688 -8.38 -17.46 -7.40
N ALA A 689 -9.42 -16.68 -7.72
CA ALA A 689 -10.22 -15.98 -6.74
C ALA A 689 -11.71 -16.11 -7.07
N ALA A 690 -12.53 -16.35 -6.06
CA ALA A 690 -13.98 -16.42 -6.17
C ALA A 690 -14.64 -15.79 -4.95
N ASP A 691 -15.75 -15.08 -5.16
CA ASP A 691 -16.59 -14.58 -4.10
C ASP A 691 -18.08 -14.69 -4.46
N LEU A 692 -18.90 -14.88 -3.42
CA LEU A 692 -20.35 -14.89 -3.48
C LEU A 692 -20.87 -13.83 -2.52
N ASN A 693 -21.66 -12.91 -3.03
CA ASN A 693 -22.14 -11.74 -2.33
C ASN A 693 -23.67 -11.72 -2.30
N TRP A 694 -24.23 -11.34 -1.15
CA TRP A 694 -25.62 -10.94 -1.01
C TRP A 694 -25.66 -9.50 -0.50
N GLN A 695 -26.46 -8.67 -1.15
CA GLN A 695 -26.66 -7.29 -0.76
C GLN A 695 -28.15 -6.97 -0.64
N TYR A 696 -28.49 -6.28 0.42
CA TYR A 696 -29.80 -5.65 0.60
C TYR A 696 -29.60 -4.13 0.70
N ALA A 697 -30.26 -3.36 -0.14
CA ALA A 697 -30.20 -1.91 -0.15
C ALA A 697 -31.61 -1.31 -0.25
N SER A 698 -31.97 -0.50 0.73
CA SER A 698 -33.20 0.29 0.74
C SER A 698 -32.94 1.62 1.43
N PRO A 699 -33.81 2.63 1.30
CA PRO A 699 -33.63 3.89 2.03
C PRO A 699 -33.44 3.64 3.53
N GLY A 700 -32.24 3.93 4.03
CA GLY A 700 -31.87 3.76 5.44
C GLY A 700 -31.31 2.39 5.86
N ILE A 701 -31.54 1.31 5.10
CA ILE A 701 -31.02 -0.03 5.42
C ILE A 701 -30.04 -0.43 4.32
N ASN A 702 -28.80 -0.74 4.70
CA ASN A 702 -27.81 -1.29 3.79
C ASN A 702 -27.09 -2.44 4.47
N VAL A 703 -27.09 -3.60 3.83
CA VAL A 703 -26.43 -4.83 4.33
C VAL A 703 -25.70 -5.49 3.17
N ARG A 704 -24.47 -5.93 3.40
CA ARG A 704 -23.71 -6.79 2.50
C ARG A 704 -23.12 -7.97 3.29
N ALA A 705 -23.29 -9.16 2.77
CA ALA A 705 -22.60 -10.37 3.22
C ALA A 705 -21.81 -10.97 2.04
N THR A 706 -20.58 -11.35 2.28
CA THR A 706 -19.69 -11.91 1.27
C THR A 706 -18.96 -13.12 1.82
N ALA A 707 -19.00 -14.23 1.09
CA ALA A 707 -18.10 -15.37 1.29
C ALA A 707 -17.05 -15.35 0.17
N PHE A 708 -15.77 -15.56 0.49
CA PHE A 708 -14.70 -15.51 -0.49
C PHE A 708 -13.69 -16.65 -0.31
N PHE A 709 -13.04 -17.00 -1.42
CA PHE A 709 -12.00 -17.99 -1.48
C PHE A 709 -10.96 -17.60 -2.55
N ALA A 710 -9.68 -17.70 -2.22
CA ALA A 710 -8.60 -17.54 -3.19
C ALA A 710 -7.42 -18.47 -2.89
N THR A 711 -6.71 -18.86 -3.95
CA THR A 711 -5.37 -19.44 -3.89
C THR A 711 -4.41 -18.57 -4.69
N ILE A 712 -3.25 -18.28 -4.12
CA ILE A 712 -2.19 -17.50 -4.75
C ILE A 712 -0.94 -18.37 -4.71
N ASN A 713 -0.48 -18.78 -5.89
CA ASN A 713 0.58 -19.78 -6.03
C ASN A 713 1.80 -19.20 -6.74
N ASP A 714 2.95 -19.84 -6.53
CA ASP A 714 4.22 -19.53 -7.19
C ASP A 714 4.75 -18.11 -6.90
N GLN A 715 4.48 -17.58 -5.69
CA GLN A 715 5.02 -16.29 -5.29
C GLN A 715 6.53 -16.40 -5.01
N SER A 716 7.27 -15.35 -5.34
CA SER A 716 8.68 -15.18 -4.98
C SER A 716 8.86 -14.04 -3.97
N LYS A 717 9.88 -14.13 -3.13
CA LYS A 717 10.25 -13.09 -2.14
C LYS A 717 11.75 -13.02 -2.03
N VAL A 718 12.32 -11.82 -2.13
CA VAL A 718 13.74 -11.56 -1.87
C VAL A 718 13.85 -10.72 -0.61
N MET A 719 14.67 -11.14 0.32
CA MET A 719 14.98 -10.45 1.57
C MET A 719 16.50 -10.30 1.70
N SER A 720 16.96 -9.18 2.24
CA SER A 720 18.37 -8.96 2.54
C SER A 720 18.51 -8.61 4.02
N ALA A 721 19.41 -9.27 4.71
CA ALA A 721 19.70 -9.03 6.11
C ALA A 721 21.15 -9.31 6.46
N TYR A 722 21.62 -8.74 7.56
CA TYR A 722 22.94 -9.07 8.08
C TYR A 722 22.91 -10.45 8.74
N ASP A 723 23.75 -11.35 8.25
CA ASP A 723 23.92 -12.70 8.78
C ASP A 723 25.16 -12.74 9.69
N ASP A 724 24.96 -12.94 10.98
CA ASP A 724 26.03 -12.97 11.96
C ASP A 724 26.95 -14.19 11.78
N LEU A 725 26.47 -15.29 11.20
CA LEU A 725 27.28 -16.47 10.92
C LEU A 725 28.26 -16.24 9.76
N GLN A 726 27.80 -15.53 8.73
CA GLN A 726 28.61 -15.13 7.58
C GLN A 726 29.37 -13.82 7.83
N ASN A 727 29.07 -13.11 8.91
CA ASN A 727 29.56 -11.76 9.21
C ASN A 727 29.42 -10.78 8.03
N ALA A 728 28.36 -10.93 7.24
CA ALA A 728 28.10 -10.17 6.03
C ALA A 728 26.60 -10.00 5.78
N PHE A 729 26.23 -9.11 4.87
CA PHE A 729 24.89 -9.13 4.34
C PHE A 729 24.68 -10.37 3.48
N SER A 730 23.56 -11.05 3.70
CA SER A 730 23.10 -12.18 2.90
C SER A 730 21.75 -11.88 2.28
N ASN A 731 21.53 -12.39 1.08
CA ASN A 731 20.27 -12.31 0.36
C ASN A 731 19.58 -13.67 0.41
N PHE A 732 18.32 -13.67 0.80
CA PHE A 732 17.46 -14.84 0.92
C PHE A 732 16.40 -14.76 -0.18
N ALA A 733 16.49 -15.62 -1.18
CA ALA A 733 15.58 -15.70 -2.29
C ALA A 733 14.67 -16.92 -2.14
N LEU A 734 13.36 -16.68 -1.91
CA LEU A 734 12.36 -17.73 -1.76
C LEU A 734 11.54 -17.86 -3.02
N ARG A 735 11.20 -19.11 -3.39
CA ARG A 735 10.36 -19.45 -4.55
C ARG A 735 9.32 -20.50 -4.17
N GLY A 736 8.16 -20.43 -4.85
CA GLY A 736 7.09 -21.40 -4.61
C GLY A 736 6.36 -21.18 -3.29
N ILE A 737 6.16 -19.91 -2.90
CA ILE A 737 5.30 -19.57 -1.77
C ILE A 737 3.86 -19.60 -2.25
N ASP A 738 3.08 -20.54 -1.70
CA ASP A 738 1.65 -20.64 -1.94
C ASP A 738 0.86 -20.28 -0.70
N GLN A 739 -0.26 -19.63 -0.92
CA GLN A 739 -1.19 -19.29 0.16
C GLN A 739 -2.65 -19.51 -0.26
N ARG A 740 -3.49 -19.73 0.74
CA ARG A 740 -4.93 -19.82 0.61
C ARG A 740 -5.58 -18.81 1.51
N ASN A 741 -6.44 -17.97 0.94
CA ASN A 741 -7.22 -16.98 1.66
C ASN A 741 -8.71 -17.30 1.50
N MET A 742 -9.42 -17.52 2.60
CA MET A 742 -10.86 -17.71 2.59
C MET A 742 -11.50 -17.09 3.81
N GLY A 743 -12.76 -16.70 3.68
CA GLY A 743 -13.46 -16.11 4.81
C GLY A 743 -14.83 -15.55 4.49
N PHE A 744 -15.30 -14.74 5.42
CA PHE A 744 -16.61 -14.13 5.39
C PHE A 744 -16.54 -12.66 5.82
N GLU A 745 -17.22 -11.79 5.09
CA GLU A 745 -17.37 -10.37 5.39
C GLU A 745 -18.86 -10.05 5.57
N LEU A 746 -19.20 -9.27 6.60
CA LEU A 746 -20.52 -8.72 6.83
C LEU A 746 -20.41 -7.23 7.12
N GLY A 747 -21.12 -6.40 6.39
CA GLY A 747 -21.28 -4.99 6.68
C GLY A 747 -22.77 -4.64 6.74
N PHE A 748 -23.15 -3.83 7.73
CA PHE A 748 -24.54 -3.39 7.83
C PHE A 748 -24.66 -2.00 8.43
N LYS A 749 -25.71 -1.30 8.01
CA LYS A 749 -26.19 -0.06 8.61
C LYS A 749 -27.72 -0.10 8.62
N VAL A 750 -28.32 -0.03 9.79
CA VAL A 750 -29.77 -0.20 9.99
C VAL A 750 -30.27 0.89 10.94
N PRO A 751 -31.34 1.63 10.61
CA PRO A 751 -31.94 2.60 11.52
C PRO A 751 -32.63 1.89 12.67
N THR A 752 -32.63 2.51 13.86
CA THR A 752 -33.43 2.04 14.97
C THR A 752 -34.86 2.60 14.86
N TYR A 753 -35.84 1.78 15.19
CA TYR A 753 -37.25 2.25 15.25
C TYR A 753 -37.60 2.84 16.61
N VAL A 754 -36.75 2.66 17.63
CA VAL A 754 -36.96 3.11 19.00
C VAL A 754 -36.56 4.56 19.20
N VAL A 755 -35.40 4.94 18.63
CA VAL A 755 -34.88 6.30 18.70
C VAL A 755 -34.78 6.84 17.28
N PRO A 756 -35.52 7.89 16.92
CA PRO A 756 -35.42 8.53 15.63
C PRO A 756 -33.96 8.98 15.35
N ASP A 757 -33.54 8.91 14.09
CA ASP A 757 -32.24 9.38 13.62
C ASP A 757 -31.03 8.63 14.20
N LEU A 758 -31.27 7.55 14.95
CA LEU A 758 -30.22 6.62 15.41
C LEU A 758 -30.15 5.41 14.49
N SER A 759 -28.94 5.06 14.08
CA SER A 759 -28.63 3.86 13.30
C SER A 759 -27.63 2.99 14.06
N VAL A 760 -27.79 1.68 13.94
CA VAL A 760 -26.77 0.70 14.31
C VAL A 760 -25.99 0.37 13.05
N GLN A 761 -24.68 0.39 13.15
CA GLN A 761 -23.79 0.02 12.04
C GLN A 761 -22.70 -0.92 12.53
N GLY A 762 -22.24 -1.79 11.66
CA GLY A 762 -21.18 -2.71 12.04
C GLY A 762 -20.56 -3.42 10.87
N VAL A 763 -19.39 -3.93 11.12
CA VAL A 763 -18.61 -4.75 10.17
C VAL A 763 -17.98 -5.92 10.91
N LEU A 764 -17.91 -7.04 10.20
CA LEU A 764 -17.24 -8.26 10.64
C LEU A 764 -16.44 -8.82 9.46
N ALA A 765 -15.16 -9.06 9.66
CA ALA A 765 -14.27 -9.79 8.78
C ALA A 765 -13.76 -11.03 9.52
N LEU A 766 -14.06 -12.20 9.00
CA LEU A 766 -13.56 -13.49 9.46
C LEU A 766 -12.70 -14.08 8.36
N GLY A 767 -11.45 -14.37 8.64
CA GLY A 767 -10.52 -14.90 7.68
C GLY A 767 -9.80 -16.16 8.16
N ASN A 768 -9.33 -16.93 7.20
CA ASN A 768 -8.34 -17.97 7.38
C ASN A 768 -7.32 -17.83 6.24
N TYR A 769 -6.23 -17.13 6.52
CA TYR A 769 -5.16 -16.82 5.57
C TYR A 769 -3.93 -17.61 5.95
N VAL A 770 -3.62 -18.66 5.19
CA VAL A 770 -2.60 -19.66 5.56
C VAL A 770 -1.64 -19.92 4.42
N TYR A 771 -0.40 -20.21 4.76
CA TYR A 771 0.55 -20.79 3.81
C TYR A 771 0.22 -22.24 3.53
N THR A 772 0.35 -22.67 2.26
CA THR A 772 -0.03 -24.03 1.82
C THR A 772 1.13 -24.82 1.25
N SER A 773 2.22 -24.16 0.86
CA SER A 773 3.47 -24.80 0.41
C SER A 773 4.63 -24.57 1.37
N ASN A 774 5.66 -25.35 1.21
CA ASN A 774 6.98 -25.09 1.73
C ASN A 774 7.86 -24.63 0.56
N PRO A 775 8.31 -23.37 0.54
CA PRO A 775 9.11 -22.82 -0.55
C PRO A 775 10.52 -23.41 -0.54
N THR A 776 11.24 -23.19 -1.64
CA THR A 776 12.69 -23.35 -1.67
C THR A 776 13.36 -21.99 -1.44
N MET A 777 14.55 -22.01 -0.85
CA MET A 777 15.34 -20.83 -0.51
C MET A 777 16.77 -20.98 -1.02
N THR A 778 17.28 -19.95 -1.67
CA THR A 778 18.70 -19.78 -1.98
C THR A 778 19.23 -18.62 -1.13
N GLN A 779 20.31 -18.87 -0.37
CA GLN A 779 21.01 -17.84 0.39
C GLN A 779 22.37 -17.56 -0.24
N THR A 780 22.62 -16.30 -0.55
CA THR A 780 23.91 -15.84 -1.07
C THR A 780 24.51 -14.74 -0.22
N VAL A 781 25.82 -14.77 -0.03
CA VAL A 781 26.54 -13.65 0.60
C VAL A 781 26.66 -12.49 -0.39
N ASP A 782 26.37 -11.28 0.07
CA ASP A 782 26.27 -10.12 -0.83
C ASP A 782 27.61 -9.69 -1.41
N ASN A 783 28.67 -9.70 -0.60
CA ASN A 783 30.02 -9.25 -0.98
C ASN A 783 30.88 -10.29 -1.70
N SER A 784 30.52 -11.56 -1.74
CA SER A 784 31.30 -12.61 -2.42
C SER A 784 30.50 -13.38 -3.47
N ALA A 785 29.20 -13.22 -3.49
CA ALA A 785 28.26 -14.05 -4.23
C ALA A 785 28.29 -15.53 -3.84
N GLU A 786 28.96 -15.86 -2.73
CA GLU A 786 29.01 -17.23 -2.23
C GLU A 786 27.61 -17.74 -1.94
N VAL A 787 27.30 -18.91 -2.48
CA VAL A 787 26.05 -19.61 -2.23
C VAL A 787 26.19 -20.40 -0.94
N VAL A 788 25.55 -19.96 0.12
CA VAL A 788 25.55 -20.62 1.44
C VAL A 788 24.54 -21.76 1.45
N MET A 789 23.37 -21.51 0.87
CA MET A 789 22.30 -22.50 0.69
C MET A 789 21.78 -22.39 -0.74
N ASP A 790 21.72 -23.50 -1.46
CA ASP A 790 21.25 -23.54 -2.83
C ASP A 790 19.96 -24.34 -2.94
N ASN A 791 18.88 -23.66 -3.27
CA ASN A 791 17.57 -24.26 -3.54
C ASN A 791 17.09 -25.23 -2.42
N VAL A 792 17.37 -24.87 -1.17
CA VAL A 792 17.04 -25.68 -0.01
C VAL A 792 15.58 -25.57 0.35
N LEU A 793 14.92 -26.69 0.61
CA LEU A 793 13.54 -26.68 1.10
C LEU A 793 13.46 -25.99 2.46
N VAL A 794 12.41 -25.17 2.67
CA VAL A 794 12.07 -24.55 3.96
C VAL A 794 10.89 -25.34 4.57
N PRO A 795 11.17 -26.49 5.25
CA PRO A 795 10.15 -27.49 5.55
C PRO A 795 9.13 -27.05 6.61
N TYR A 796 9.47 -26.03 7.39
CA TYR A 796 8.61 -25.50 8.44
C TYR A 796 7.92 -24.17 8.05
N TRP A 797 7.87 -23.82 6.75
CA TRP A 797 7.25 -22.55 6.32
C TRP A 797 5.73 -22.54 6.49
N LYS A 798 5.05 -23.59 6.04
CA LYS A 798 3.58 -23.65 6.14
C LYS A 798 3.08 -24.06 7.51
N SER A 799 3.90 -24.76 8.29
CA SER A 799 3.53 -25.23 9.63
C SER A 799 4.75 -25.69 10.40
N THR A 800 4.76 -25.49 11.72
CA THR A 800 5.61 -26.23 12.65
C THR A 800 5.15 -27.68 12.65
N VAL A 801 6.05 -28.62 12.44
CA VAL A 801 5.76 -30.07 12.40
C VAL A 801 6.58 -30.77 13.44
N LEU A 802 5.96 -31.31 14.50
CA LEU A 802 6.62 -32.05 15.58
C LEU A 802 6.95 -33.48 15.16
N MET A 803 7.81 -34.13 15.91
CA MET A 803 8.29 -35.50 15.62
C MET A 803 7.14 -36.53 15.61
N ASP A 804 6.10 -36.32 16.39
CA ASP A 804 4.89 -37.16 16.41
C ASP A 804 3.95 -36.92 15.22
N GLY A 805 4.27 -35.93 14.37
CA GLY A 805 3.49 -35.52 13.23
C GLY A 805 2.40 -34.46 13.53
N THR A 806 2.34 -33.97 14.77
CA THR A 806 1.48 -32.82 15.13
C THR A 806 1.88 -31.59 14.33
N LYS A 807 0.90 -30.85 13.79
CA LYS A 807 1.13 -29.68 12.95
C LYS A 807 0.48 -28.46 13.56
N LYS A 808 1.26 -27.38 13.68
CA LYS A 808 0.76 -26.03 14.00
C LYS A 808 0.84 -25.18 12.74
N GLN A 809 -0.29 -24.81 12.18
CA GLN A 809 -0.40 -24.05 10.92
C GLN A 809 0.21 -22.65 11.08
N HIS A 810 0.91 -22.17 10.04
CA HIS A 810 1.36 -20.79 9.94
C HIS A 810 0.43 -19.95 9.07
N TYR A 811 0.31 -18.68 9.43
CA TYR A 811 -0.65 -17.75 8.90
C TYR A 811 0.05 -16.60 8.16
N VAL A 812 -0.63 -16.03 7.19
CA VAL A 812 -0.17 -14.80 6.54
C VAL A 812 -0.15 -13.67 7.57
N ALA A 813 1.01 -13.08 7.77
CA ALA A 813 1.25 -12.03 8.76
C ALA A 813 0.70 -10.66 8.34
N GLY A 814 0.70 -9.70 9.28
CA GLY A 814 0.44 -8.29 9.01
C GLY A 814 -1.04 -7.92 8.84
N THR A 815 -1.97 -8.82 9.15
CA THR A 815 -3.42 -8.51 9.20
C THR A 815 -4.13 -9.41 10.20
N PRO A 816 -5.13 -8.91 10.97
CA PRO A 816 -5.94 -9.76 11.83
C PRO A 816 -6.80 -10.72 11.02
N GLN A 817 -6.91 -11.98 11.47
CA GLN A 817 -7.82 -12.98 10.89
C GLN A 817 -9.28 -12.74 11.34
N LEU A 818 -9.47 -12.01 12.43
CA LEU A 818 -10.74 -11.56 12.94
C LEU A 818 -10.68 -10.06 13.20
N ALA A 819 -11.52 -9.30 12.50
CA ALA A 819 -11.73 -7.89 12.73
C ALA A 819 -13.23 -7.61 12.80
N ALA A 820 -13.68 -6.94 13.85
CA ALA A 820 -15.08 -6.60 14.05
C ALA A 820 -15.24 -5.18 14.58
N SER A 821 -16.27 -4.49 14.16
CA SER A 821 -16.69 -3.22 14.74
C SER A 821 -18.20 -3.16 14.85
N LEU A 822 -18.69 -2.62 15.96
CA LEU A 822 -20.10 -2.34 16.19
C LEU A 822 -20.25 -0.92 16.72
N GLY A 823 -21.10 -0.12 16.08
CA GLY A 823 -21.26 1.28 16.41
C GLY A 823 -22.70 1.76 16.36
N LEU A 824 -22.91 2.90 17.02
CA LEU A 824 -24.12 3.69 17.01
C LEU A 824 -23.82 5.01 16.30
N ALA A 825 -24.66 5.40 15.35
CA ALA A 825 -24.57 6.64 14.60
C ALA A 825 -25.87 7.44 14.77
N TYR A 826 -25.78 8.57 15.46
CA TYR A 826 -26.91 9.49 15.68
C TYR A 826 -26.73 10.75 14.85
N ASN A 827 -27.73 11.05 13.99
CA ASN A 827 -27.69 12.20 13.09
C ASN A 827 -28.99 13.00 13.23
N HIS A 828 -28.92 14.15 13.92
CA HIS A 828 -30.09 14.99 14.15
C HIS A 828 -29.76 16.48 14.05
N ASN A 829 -30.56 17.27 13.32
CA ASN A 829 -30.41 18.73 13.21
C ASN A 829 -28.97 19.18 12.96
N TYR A 830 -28.31 18.57 11.98
CA TYR A 830 -26.93 18.86 11.61
C TYR A 830 -25.88 18.55 12.73
N TRP A 831 -26.25 17.83 13.75
CA TRP A 831 -25.34 17.13 14.63
C TRP A 831 -25.11 15.71 14.13
N PHE A 832 -23.91 15.23 14.26
CA PHE A 832 -23.64 13.79 14.22
C PHE A 832 -22.86 13.38 15.49
N ILE A 833 -23.17 12.21 15.99
CA ILE A 833 -22.47 11.59 17.11
C ILE A 833 -22.36 10.10 16.77
N ASP A 834 -21.15 9.62 16.63
CA ASP A 834 -20.86 8.21 16.37
C ASP A 834 -20.00 7.68 17.50
N ALA A 835 -20.33 6.50 17.99
CA ALA A 835 -19.53 5.76 18.94
C ALA A 835 -19.42 4.31 18.48
N ASP A 836 -18.23 3.78 18.43
CA ASP A 836 -17.97 2.42 17.99
C ASP A 836 -16.96 1.70 18.88
N VAL A 837 -17.11 0.39 18.86
CA VAL A 837 -16.25 -0.55 19.55
C VAL A 837 -15.60 -1.43 18.50
N GLU A 838 -14.30 -1.63 18.58
CA GLU A 838 -13.53 -2.45 17.66
C GLU A 838 -12.88 -3.61 18.41
N TYR A 839 -12.83 -4.76 17.76
CA TYR A 839 -12.15 -5.94 18.26
C TYR A 839 -11.32 -6.60 17.16
N PHE A 840 -10.05 -6.86 17.46
CA PHE A 840 -9.10 -7.49 16.55
C PHE A 840 -8.47 -8.69 17.23
N ALA A 841 -8.34 -9.79 16.50
CA ALA A 841 -7.72 -11.00 17.04
C ALA A 841 -7.07 -11.85 15.93
N ASN A 842 -6.22 -12.78 16.36
CA ASN A 842 -5.50 -13.70 15.48
C ASN A 842 -4.63 -12.96 14.45
N SER A 843 -3.86 -11.98 14.91
CA SER A 843 -2.76 -11.37 14.17
C SER A 843 -1.47 -12.12 14.45
N TYR A 844 -0.60 -12.23 13.45
CA TYR A 844 0.62 -13.02 13.52
C TYR A 844 1.83 -12.21 13.08
N LEU A 845 2.98 -12.53 13.68
CA LEU A 845 4.27 -11.93 13.34
C LEU A 845 4.76 -12.42 11.98
N ASP A 846 5.46 -11.55 11.22
CA ASP A 846 6.11 -11.94 9.97
C ASP A 846 7.34 -12.82 10.22
N MET A 847 7.43 -13.90 9.46
CA MET A 847 8.35 -14.98 9.69
C MET A 847 9.70 -14.79 9.01
N ASN A 848 10.76 -15.16 9.73
CA ASN A 848 12.09 -15.32 9.17
C ASN A 848 12.19 -16.71 8.49
N PRO A 849 12.50 -16.80 7.18
CA PRO A 849 12.61 -18.10 6.51
C PRO A 849 13.78 -18.96 7.03
N LEU A 850 14.85 -18.33 7.50
CA LEU A 850 16.01 -19.03 8.02
C LEU A 850 15.67 -19.91 9.25
N TYR A 851 14.78 -19.43 10.14
CA TYR A 851 14.32 -20.21 11.30
C TYR A 851 13.45 -21.42 10.91
N ARG A 852 12.93 -21.46 9.69
CA ARG A 852 12.05 -22.52 9.18
C ARG A 852 12.82 -23.55 8.33
N THR A 853 14.16 -23.55 8.40
CA THR A 853 15.02 -24.54 7.75
C THR A 853 15.42 -25.67 8.71
N ASP A 854 15.74 -26.83 8.17
CA ASP A 854 16.32 -27.91 8.94
C ASP A 854 17.66 -27.48 9.59
N TYR A 855 18.42 -26.62 8.89
CA TYR A 855 19.69 -26.08 9.40
C TYR A 855 19.50 -25.34 10.74
N ALA A 856 18.48 -24.50 10.85
CA ALA A 856 18.22 -23.76 12.09
C ALA A 856 17.73 -24.65 13.24
N VAL A 857 16.95 -25.69 12.94
CA VAL A 857 16.42 -26.62 13.93
C VAL A 857 17.47 -27.61 14.42
N MET A 858 18.31 -28.12 13.52
CA MET A 858 19.33 -29.08 13.87
C MET A 858 20.45 -28.51 14.74
N GLY A 859 20.74 -27.21 14.60
CA GLY A 859 21.93 -26.65 15.21
C GLY A 859 23.20 -27.36 14.76
N GLN A 860 24.19 -27.41 15.62
CA GLN A 860 25.47 -28.07 15.34
C GLN A 860 25.55 -29.55 15.80
N ASP A 861 24.64 -29.99 16.63
CA ASP A 861 24.70 -31.32 17.26
C ASP A 861 23.89 -32.41 16.53
N ASN A 862 23.10 -32.02 15.50
CA ASN A 862 22.20 -32.89 14.73
C ASN A 862 21.16 -33.65 15.61
N ASN A 863 20.92 -33.21 16.83
CA ASN A 863 19.94 -33.80 17.73
C ASN A 863 18.70 -32.91 17.81
N ILE A 864 17.62 -33.34 17.17
CA ILE A 864 16.39 -32.58 17.05
C ILE A 864 15.41 -33.06 18.11
N THR A 865 14.79 -32.13 18.83
CA THR A 865 13.69 -32.38 19.78
C THR A 865 12.45 -31.51 19.40
N ASP A 866 11.26 -31.93 19.86
CA ASP A 866 10.05 -31.17 19.66
C ASP A 866 10.14 -29.77 20.27
N VAL A 867 10.85 -29.60 21.38
CA VAL A 867 11.07 -28.29 22.03
C VAL A 867 11.89 -27.37 21.13
N GLU A 868 12.90 -27.89 20.45
CA GLU A 868 13.73 -27.11 19.52
C GLU A 868 12.98 -26.77 18.26
N ILE A 869 12.18 -27.70 17.73
CA ILE A 869 11.32 -27.46 16.59
C ILE A 869 10.33 -26.33 16.91
N GLU A 870 9.60 -26.41 18.04
CA GLU A 870 8.69 -25.38 18.47
C GLU A 870 9.40 -24.04 18.67
N TYR A 871 10.50 -24.02 19.43
CA TYR A 871 11.26 -22.81 19.73
C TYR A 871 11.70 -22.07 18.45
N MET A 872 12.25 -22.81 17.47
CA MET A 872 12.77 -22.19 16.24
C MET A 872 11.67 -21.85 15.25
N THR A 873 10.64 -22.69 15.11
CA THR A 873 9.74 -22.60 13.95
C THR A 873 8.35 -22.07 14.24
N GLU A 874 7.90 -22.03 15.50
CA GLU A 874 6.56 -21.56 15.85
C GLU A 874 6.40 -20.07 15.53
N GLN A 875 5.30 -19.72 14.89
CA GLN A 875 4.94 -18.36 14.56
C GLN A 875 4.28 -17.66 15.77
N GLU A 876 4.77 -16.49 16.14
CA GLU A 876 4.18 -15.70 17.23
C GLU A 876 2.80 -15.18 16.84
N LYS A 877 1.87 -15.32 17.76
CA LYS A 877 0.51 -14.77 17.68
C LYS A 877 0.38 -13.61 18.65
N PHE A 878 -0.16 -12.48 18.16
CA PHE A 878 -0.39 -11.32 19.00
C PHE A 878 -1.66 -11.45 19.85
N ASP A 879 -1.67 -10.78 20.99
CA ASP A 879 -2.82 -10.67 21.86
C ASP A 879 -3.98 -9.92 21.16
N PRO A 880 -5.21 -10.26 21.47
CA PRO A 880 -6.36 -9.56 20.91
C PRO A 880 -6.44 -8.12 21.41
N ALA A 881 -6.91 -7.21 20.55
CA ALA A 881 -7.06 -5.80 20.84
C ALA A 881 -8.54 -5.41 20.90
N PHE A 882 -8.87 -4.54 21.87
CA PHE A 882 -10.18 -3.93 22.02
C PHE A 882 -10.03 -2.43 22.07
N LEU A 883 -10.75 -1.70 21.20
CA LEU A 883 -10.69 -0.25 21.10
C LEU A 883 -12.10 0.35 21.16
N VAL A 884 -12.18 1.59 21.61
CA VAL A 884 -13.39 2.40 21.61
C VAL A 884 -13.11 3.73 20.94
N ASN A 885 -13.95 4.14 19.99
CA ASN A 885 -13.83 5.41 19.32
C ASN A 885 -15.08 6.27 19.48
N LEU A 886 -14.91 7.58 19.39
CA LEU A 886 -15.99 8.55 19.50
C LEU A 886 -15.80 9.65 18.44
N SER A 887 -16.87 10.01 17.74
CA SER A 887 -16.88 11.12 16.80
C SER A 887 -18.07 12.02 17.07
N VAL A 888 -17.84 13.32 17.09
CA VAL A 888 -18.89 14.35 17.30
C VAL A 888 -18.67 15.49 16.33
N GLY A 889 -19.73 15.98 15.70
CA GLY A 889 -19.62 17.17 14.87
C GLY A 889 -20.94 17.89 14.66
N LYS A 890 -20.82 19.10 14.11
CA LYS A 890 -21.92 20.00 13.84
C LYS A 890 -21.65 20.82 12.59
N SER A 891 -22.70 21.01 11.80
CA SER A 891 -22.69 21.98 10.70
C SER A 891 -23.70 23.10 10.95
N TRP A 892 -23.37 24.29 10.49
CA TRP A 892 -24.26 25.45 10.46
C TRP A 892 -24.38 25.95 9.05
N TYR A 893 -25.62 26.22 8.59
CA TYR A 893 -25.90 26.84 7.31
C TYR A 893 -26.27 28.31 7.57
N ILE A 894 -25.49 29.21 7.00
CA ILE A 894 -25.68 30.65 7.15
C ILE A 894 -26.19 31.20 5.85
N HIS A 895 -27.43 31.77 5.84
CA HIS A 895 -28.13 32.32 4.69
C HIS A 895 -28.24 31.34 3.50
N TYR A 896 -28.31 30.02 3.76
CA TYR A 896 -28.37 28.96 2.74
C TYR A 896 -27.22 28.99 1.69
N LYS A 897 -26.16 29.76 1.97
CA LYS A 897 -25.04 29.99 1.05
C LYS A 897 -23.70 29.55 1.63
N TYR A 898 -23.54 29.71 2.93
CA TYR A 898 -22.29 29.39 3.61
C TYR A 898 -22.50 28.21 4.56
N GLN A 899 -21.58 27.29 4.55
CA GLN A 899 -21.55 26.22 5.53
C GLN A 899 -20.29 26.37 6.39
N LEU A 900 -20.47 26.43 7.70
CA LEU A 900 -19.42 26.31 8.68
C LEU A 900 -19.67 25.02 9.46
N GLY A 901 -18.63 24.27 9.78
CA GLY A 901 -18.78 23.07 10.60
C GLY A 901 -17.51 22.69 11.30
N PHE A 902 -17.65 21.77 12.23
CA PHE A 902 -16.54 21.11 12.86
C PHE A 902 -16.81 19.61 13.00
N SER A 903 -15.74 18.83 13.07
CA SER A 903 -15.75 17.42 13.51
C SER A 903 -14.63 17.20 14.52
N PHE A 904 -14.96 16.53 15.62
CA PHE A 904 -14.02 16.09 16.63
C PHE A 904 -14.09 14.57 16.72
N ASN A 905 -12.95 13.92 16.53
CA ASN A 905 -12.84 12.47 16.54
C ASN A 905 -11.80 12.07 17.59
N VAL A 906 -12.10 11.04 18.34
CA VAL A 906 -11.22 10.42 19.33
C VAL A 906 -11.11 8.94 18.98
N LYS A 907 -9.91 8.48 18.68
CA LYS A 907 -9.60 7.06 18.51
C LYS A 907 -8.90 6.53 19.75
N ASN A 908 -9.15 5.24 20.04
CA ASN A 908 -8.59 4.57 21.21
C ASN A 908 -8.87 5.34 22.52
N LEU A 909 -10.15 5.61 22.79
CA LEU A 909 -10.61 6.37 23.96
C LEU A 909 -10.12 5.77 25.29
N LEU A 910 -9.91 4.46 25.34
CA LEU A 910 -9.43 3.75 26.53
C LEU A 910 -7.91 3.82 26.73
N ASN A 911 -7.19 4.50 25.85
CA ASN A 911 -5.74 4.68 25.90
C ASN A 911 -4.96 3.35 25.96
N ASN A 912 -5.39 2.34 25.18
CA ASN A 912 -4.69 1.07 25.12
C ASN A 912 -3.40 1.24 24.29
N LYS A 913 -2.22 1.15 24.92
CA LYS A 913 -0.90 1.28 24.31
C LYS A 913 -0.19 -0.06 24.09
N ASP A 914 -0.79 -1.17 24.53
CA ASP A 914 -0.17 -2.49 24.51
C ASP A 914 -0.56 -3.29 23.25
N VAL A 915 -1.18 -2.65 22.27
CA VAL A 915 -1.60 -3.28 21.02
C VAL A 915 -0.42 -3.33 20.05
N LYS A 916 0.09 -4.54 19.77
CA LYS A 916 1.05 -4.76 18.69
C LYS A 916 0.34 -4.63 17.34
N THR A 917 0.76 -3.66 16.53
CA THR A 917 0.20 -3.42 15.19
C THR A 917 0.95 -4.15 14.09
N GLY A 918 2.17 -4.59 14.36
CA GLY A 918 3.03 -5.32 13.43
C GLY A 918 4.38 -5.61 14.05
N GLY A 919 5.27 -6.11 13.23
CA GLY A 919 6.63 -6.48 13.61
C GLY A 919 7.17 -7.59 12.74
N TYR A 920 8.39 -8.00 13.01
CA TYR A 920 9.06 -9.03 12.25
C TYR A 920 10.10 -9.79 13.10
N GLU A 921 10.30 -11.06 12.78
CA GLU A 921 11.44 -11.80 13.28
C GLU A 921 12.73 -11.28 12.62
N GLN A 922 13.76 -11.02 13.42
CA GLN A 922 15.04 -10.60 12.90
C GLN A 922 15.68 -11.73 12.08
N THR A 923 16.26 -11.42 10.93
CA THR A 923 16.93 -12.41 10.06
C THR A 923 18.36 -12.65 10.56
N ARG A 924 18.46 -13.20 11.78
CA ARG A 924 19.71 -13.50 12.46
C ARG A 924 19.58 -14.80 13.22
N ILE A 925 20.64 -15.58 13.26
CA ILE A 925 20.81 -16.72 14.13
C ILE A 925 22.08 -16.51 14.96
N VAL A 926 22.01 -16.79 16.26
CA VAL A 926 23.17 -16.79 17.12
C VAL A 926 23.64 -18.23 17.33
N ASP A 927 24.92 -18.47 17.06
CA ASP A 927 25.57 -19.71 17.44
C ASP A 927 25.78 -19.74 18.96
N ASN A 928 25.44 -20.85 19.61
CA ASN A 928 25.82 -21.07 20.98
C ASN A 928 27.33 -21.43 21.06
N THR A 929 28.12 -20.38 21.21
CA THR A 929 29.59 -20.54 21.29
C THR A 929 30.07 -21.23 22.57
N VAL A 930 29.21 -21.37 23.57
CA VAL A 930 29.55 -22.06 24.85
C VAL A 930 29.45 -23.57 24.72
N SER A 931 28.27 -24.04 24.26
CA SER A 931 28.01 -25.48 24.11
C SER A 931 28.25 -25.97 22.69
N LYS A 932 28.17 -25.08 21.70
CA LYS A 932 28.17 -25.41 20.26
C LYS A 932 27.07 -26.40 19.85
N GLU A 933 26.03 -26.46 20.64
CA GLU A 933 24.98 -27.47 20.47
C GLU A 933 23.77 -26.94 19.79
N ARG A 934 23.48 -25.60 19.88
CA ARG A 934 22.21 -25.01 19.41
C ARG A 934 22.39 -23.64 18.82
N PHE A 935 21.46 -23.30 17.90
CA PHE A 935 21.21 -21.92 17.46
C PHE A 935 20.14 -21.27 18.32
N TYR A 936 20.18 -19.94 18.41
CA TYR A 936 19.20 -19.14 19.13
C TYR A 936 18.55 -18.15 18.19
N ARG A 937 17.26 -17.91 18.42
CA ARG A 937 16.52 -16.82 17.75
C ARG A 937 16.91 -15.49 18.39
N PHE A 938 17.03 -14.45 17.56
CA PHE A 938 17.00 -13.07 18.02
C PHE A 938 15.59 -12.66 18.39
N ASP A 939 15.46 -11.80 19.41
CA ASP A 939 14.18 -11.25 19.81
C ASP A 939 13.53 -10.51 18.65
N PRO A 940 12.24 -10.71 18.39
CA PRO A 940 11.52 -9.99 17.38
C PRO A 940 11.46 -8.49 17.68
N LYS A 941 11.30 -7.70 16.62
CA LYS A 941 11.02 -6.27 16.72
C LYS A 941 9.54 -5.99 16.45
N TYR A 942 8.97 -5.06 17.22
CA TYR A 942 7.55 -4.76 17.19
C TYR A 942 7.26 -3.29 16.91
N PHE A 943 6.06 -3.05 16.34
CA PHE A 943 5.42 -1.75 16.33
C PHE A 943 4.18 -1.81 17.22
N TYR A 944 3.98 -0.77 18.00
CA TYR A 944 2.84 -0.63 18.87
C TYR A 944 1.91 0.48 18.42
N MET A 945 0.66 0.38 18.81
CA MET A 945 -0.33 1.44 18.64
C MET A 945 -0.02 2.59 19.59
N SER A 946 -0.10 3.82 19.10
CA SER A 946 -0.12 4.98 19.96
C SER A 946 -1.39 4.96 20.83
N GLY A 947 -1.37 5.55 22.01
CA GLY A 947 -2.52 5.67 22.90
C GLY A 947 -3.66 6.47 22.27
N THR A 948 -4.42 7.19 23.08
CA THR A 948 -5.57 7.99 22.62
C THR A 948 -5.14 9.06 21.63
N ASN A 949 -5.76 9.05 20.46
CA ASN A 949 -5.57 10.06 19.43
C ASN A 949 -6.84 10.89 19.25
N TYR A 950 -6.68 12.19 19.12
CA TYR A 950 -7.78 13.11 18.86
C TYR A 950 -7.48 13.97 17.61
N MET A 951 -8.55 14.28 16.90
CA MET A 951 -8.53 15.12 15.71
C MET A 951 -9.71 16.10 15.76
N LEU A 952 -9.42 17.37 15.60
CA LEU A 952 -10.43 18.42 15.46
C LEU A 952 -10.27 19.07 14.08
N ASN A 953 -11.29 18.99 13.26
CA ASN A 953 -11.36 19.64 11.96
C ASN A 953 -12.44 20.71 11.96
N VAL A 954 -12.10 21.92 11.54
CA VAL A 954 -13.03 23.02 11.31
C VAL A 954 -13.02 23.34 9.83
N TYR A 955 -14.18 23.41 9.20
CA TYR A 955 -14.27 23.61 7.78
C TYR A 955 -15.30 24.69 7.41
N PHE A 956 -15.01 25.33 6.31
CA PHE A 956 -15.85 26.36 5.70
C PHE A 956 -16.05 26.04 4.22
N ARG A 957 -17.28 26.25 3.72
CA ARG A 957 -17.66 26.04 2.32
C ARG A 957 -18.57 27.18 1.84
N PHE A 958 -18.34 27.57 0.56
CA PHE A 958 -19.10 28.64 -0.09
C PHE A 958 -19.37 28.27 -1.54
#